data_ef02bbd782334009d8bde566127b7c6f
#
_entry.id   ef02bbd782334009d8bde566127b7c6f
#
_cell.length_a   1.000
_cell.length_b   1.000
_cell.length_c   1.000
_cell.angle_alpha   90.00
_cell.angle_beta   90.00
_cell.angle_gamma   90.00
#
_symmetry.space_group_name_H-M   'P 1'
#
loop_
_entity.id
_entity.type
_entity.pdbx_description
1 polymer ?
#
loop_
_entity_poly.entity_id
_entity_poly.type
_entity_poly.pdbx_seq_one_letter_code
_entity_poly.pdbx_strand_id
1 'polypeptide(L)'
;MKRTLSVIATMFVVAIAYSQTPELRPEVFDLIDLDRSGMENVKALHQNGQDAEAAAALLDYYRGRKGIVTATIRDLSKVKISHEEKKWADEGLEHTFFVHYGYQPSYNYGEDINWKFWPVKDMELRWQLHRHKWWVPMGQAYKVTKDEKYAVEWTKQYIDWIIKNPYDDPDKENLRFSWRPLEVSDRLRKQPDMFMLFVDSPAFTPEFLTEFLVNYHKHAEHILANYSEHGNHLLFQAQRMIGAGCFFPEFKRAKTWSDSGVGILNREINLQVFEDGGHYELCPHYHLATINIFLEALETADINGLRELFPKNYIDKVESMIMYYGNLCFPDYENPCFSDAKTIHKDEMLRNYRRWSKVFPENEAIRYWATEGKSGKLPEYLSKGYLNTGTFIFRNSWGDDATQMVVKAGPPAFWHNQPDNGTFELWYKGHNLFPDSGAYIYSGDEEIMKWRRWFRRTDSHNTITLDNKDIQTTDSKTLLWNPDVETPVLVTENQGYEGFTHRRSIFFVGRKYFVIVDEAYGPAAGTVNLNYQMPMGEIVFNTGKMTAATDFKDGSNMIMKCFAPENTEMAISDGWHSPAYRTKLERKKISFNTAKAEGEVTRYISVIVPKDEPGDDLKITASFISKAFSQNSLSVQVKVGKDSKQKLSYELK
;
A
#
# COMPACT_ATOMS: atom_id res chain seq x y z
N MET A 1 8.66 25.35 77.92
CA MET A 1 8.32 26.21 76.77
C MET A 1 9.53 26.28 75.84
N LYS A 2 9.53 25.50 74.76
CA LYS A 2 10.48 25.67 73.70
C LYS A 2 9.66 25.77 72.42
N ARG A 3 9.68 26.96 71.79
CA ARG A 3 9.04 27.21 70.49
C ARG A 3 9.99 26.72 69.39
N THR A 4 9.52 25.79 68.60
CA THR A 4 10.17 25.33 67.38
C THR A 4 9.67 26.22 66.25
N LEU A 5 10.55 27.01 65.65
CA LEU A 5 10.28 27.71 64.36
C LEU A 5 10.42 26.72 63.19
N SER A 6 9.34 26.55 62.50
CA SER A 6 9.34 25.81 61.20
C SER A 6 9.59 26.81 60.08
N VAL A 7 10.76 26.68 59.41
CA VAL A 7 11.09 27.46 58.24
C VAL A 7 10.55 26.69 57.01
N ILE A 8 9.52 27.21 56.37
CA ILE A 8 9.01 26.71 55.11
C ILE A 8 9.88 27.32 54.02
N ALA A 9 10.75 26.50 53.42
CA ALA A 9 11.50 26.86 52.23
C ALA A 9 10.58 26.69 50.99
N THR A 10 10.11 27.81 50.47
CA THR A 10 9.40 27.83 49.18
C THR A 10 10.42 27.68 48.06
N MET A 11 10.51 26.52 47.47
CA MET A 11 11.25 26.31 46.20
C MET A 11 10.45 27.00 45.08
N PHE A 12 10.97 28.10 44.58
CA PHE A 12 10.57 28.65 43.28
C PHE A 12 11.14 27.73 42.19
N VAL A 13 10.28 26.90 41.61
CA VAL A 13 10.58 26.27 40.32
C VAL A 13 10.43 27.37 39.30
N VAL A 14 11.55 27.94 38.86
CA VAL A 14 11.58 28.79 37.65
C VAL A 14 11.41 27.84 36.47
N ALA A 15 10.18 27.73 35.98
CA ALA A 15 9.94 27.16 34.67
C ALA A 15 10.61 28.11 33.66
N ILE A 16 11.75 27.70 33.11
CA ILE A 16 12.32 28.35 31.92
C ILE A 16 11.34 28.03 30.80
N ALA A 17 10.44 28.94 30.49
CA ALA A 17 9.69 28.93 29.26
C ALA A 17 10.71 29.09 28.12
N TYR A 18 11.07 28.02 27.46
CA TYR A 18 11.82 28.10 26.21
C TYR A 18 10.99 28.95 25.26
N SER A 19 11.56 30.10 24.83
CA SER A 19 10.94 30.96 23.86
C SER A 19 10.71 30.15 22.57
N GLN A 20 9.45 29.96 22.17
CA GLN A 20 9.06 29.35 20.87
C GLN A 20 9.32 30.34 19.71
N THR A 21 10.19 31.31 19.90
CA THR A 21 10.56 32.29 18.90
C THR A 21 11.70 31.74 18.07
N PRO A 22 11.62 31.78 16.73
CA PRO A 22 12.71 31.37 15.87
C PRO A 22 13.96 32.20 16.13
N GLU A 23 15.12 31.56 16.12
CA GLU A 23 16.42 32.22 16.27
C GLU A 23 17.12 32.33 14.92
N LEU A 24 17.92 33.37 14.73
CA LEU A 24 18.77 33.50 13.55
C LEU A 24 19.84 32.39 13.58
N ARG A 25 19.98 31.69 12.46
CA ARG A 25 20.94 30.58 12.28
C ARG A 25 21.96 30.95 11.21
N PRO A 26 23.04 31.69 11.55
CA PRO A 26 24.02 32.15 10.57
C PRO A 26 24.72 31.06 9.79
N GLU A 27 24.81 29.81 10.35
CA GLU A 27 25.38 28.64 9.68
C GLU A 27 24.65 28.30 8.36
N VAL A 28 23.47 28.82 8.10
CA VAL A 28 22.76 28.63 6.83
C VAL A 28 23.58 29.13 5.63
N PHE A 29 24.35 30.21 5.81
CA PHE A 29 25.17 30.82 4.76
C PHE A 29 26.36 29.93 4.36
N ASP A 30 26.81 29.04 5.26
CA ASP A 30 27.81 28.04 4.94
C ASP A 30 27.23 26.85 4.12
N LEU A 31 25.93 26.61 4.23
CA LEU A 31 25.24 25.51 3.56
C LEU A 31 24.79 25.86 2.14
N ILE A 32 24.57 27.17 1.86
CA ILE A 32 24.04 27.67 0.60
C ILE A 32 25.19 28.14 -0.32
N ASP A 33 24.99 27.95 -1.63
CA ASP A 33 25.85 28.49 -2.70
C ASP A 33 25.53 29.97 -2.91
N LEU A 34 26.29 30.84 -2.23
CA LEU A 34 26.16 32.29 -2.33
C LEU A 34 26.74 32.89 -3.63
N ASP A 35 27.40 32.07 -4.47
CA ASP A 35 27.88 32.50 -5.81
C ASP A 35 26.80 32.33 -6.89
N ARG A 36 25.63 31.80 -6.53
CA ARG A 36 24.49 31.63 -7.41
C ARG A 36 23.90 33.00 -7.79
N SER A 37 23.46 33.13 -9.04
CA SER A 37 22.80 34.34 -9.55
C SER A 37 21.60 34.75 -8.68
N GLY A 38 21.53 35.99 -8.29
CA GLY A 38 20.52 36.57 -7.40
C GLY A 38 20.86 36.51 -5.92
N MET A 39 22.01 35.93 -5.54
CA MET A 39 22.52 35.87 -4.16
C MET A 39 23.57 36.93 -3.85
N GLU A 40 23.89 37.83 -4.79
CA GLU A 40 24.99 38.84 -4.67
C GLU A 40 24.82 39.72 -3.43
N ASN A 41 23.58 40.18 -3.16
CA ASN A 41 23.28 41.01 -1.99
C ASN A 41 23.38 40.22 -0.68
N VAL A 42 22.87 38.99 -0.66
CA VAL A 42 22.97 38.07 0.51
C VAL A 42 24.43 37.84 0.85
N LYS A 43 25.25 37.51 -0.17
CA LYS A 43 26.70 37.30 -0.03
C LYS A 43 27.41 38.53 0.54
N ALA A 44 27.16 39.74 -0.01
CA ALA A 44 27.80 40.93 0.44
C ALA A 44 27.46 41.26 1.90
N LEU A 45 26.20 41.17 2.29
CA LEU A 45 25.76 41.41 3.66
C LEU A 45 26.39 40.41 4.64
N HIS A 46 26.38 39.14 4.33
CA HIS A 46 27.02 38.11 5.16
C HIS A 46 28.53 38.33 5.32
N GLN A 47 29.25 38.62 4.24
CA GLN A 47 30.68 38.93 4.27
C GLN A 47 31.03 40.13 5.12
N ASN A 48 30.09 41.07 5.30
CA ASN A 48 30.23 42.23 6.17
C ASN A 48 29.82 41.98 7.63
N GLY A 49 29.44 40.72 7.97
CA GLY A 49 28.98 40.35 9.32
C GLY A 49 27.55 40.83 9.64
N GLN A 50 26.76 41.16 8.63
CA GLN A 50 25.37 41.64 8.74
C GLN A 50 24.40 40.47 8.49
N ASP A 51 24.46 39.43 9.35
CA ASP A 51 23.74 38.18 9.12
C ASP A 51 22.22 38.33 9.22
N ALA A 52 21.71 39.24 10.03
CA ALA A 52 20.27 39.50 10.12
C ALA A 52 19.72 40.11 8.81
N GLU A 53 20.45 41.11 8.26
CA GLU A 53 20.11 41.70 6.96
C GLU A 53 20.33 40.72 5.82
N ALA A 54 21.33 39.85 5.90
CA ALA A 54 21.56 38.80 4.94
C ALA A 54 20.39 37.77 4.93
N ALA A 55 19.86 37.40 6.10
CA ALA A 55 18.70 36.56 6.22
C ALA A 55 17.43 37.21 5.66
N ALA A 56 17.24 38.50 5.87
CA ALA A 56 16.13 39.24 5.27
C ALA A 56 16.24 39.26 3.73
N ALA A 57 17.44 39.54 3.21
CA ALA A 57 17.70 39.51 1.76
C ALA A 57 17.51 38.11 1.17
N LEU A 58 17.86 37.07 1.92
CA LEU A 58 17.65 35.67 1.52
C LEU A 58 16.15 35.33 1.46
N LEU A 59 15.33 35.79 2.42
CA LEU A 59 13.89 35.65 2.38
C LEU A 59 13.26 36.34 1.18
N ASP A 60 13.72 37.58 0.85
CA ASP A 60 13.27 38.29 -0.34
C ASP A 60 13.63 37.55 -1.64
N TYR A 61 14.84 36.96 -1.71
CA TYR A 61 15.23 36.10 -2.82
C TYR A 61 14.24 34.94 -2.98
N TYR A 62 13.92 34.20 -1.91
CA TYR A 62 13.01 33.08 -1.98
C TYR A 62 11.57 33.50 -2.32
N ARG A 63 11.08 34.63 -1.83
CA ARG A 63 9.78 35.21 -2.21
C ARG A 63 9.74 35.65 -3.68
N GLY A 64 10.85 36.12 -4.21
CA GLY A 64 11.01 36.46 -5.62
C GLY A 64 11.25 35.30 -6.58
N ARG A 65 11.56 34.12 -6.06
CA ARG A 65 11.94 32.92 -6.84
C ARG A 65 10.78 32.40 -7.71
N LYS A 66 11.05 32.20 -9.00
CA LYS A 66 10.05 31.71 -9.97
C LYS A 66 10.46 30.39 -10.57
N GLY A 67 9.47 29.63 -11.07
CA GLY A 67 9.70 28.39 -11.84
C GLY A 67 10.03 27.16 -11.02
N ILE A 68 10.23 27.27 -9.71
CA ILE A 68 10.44 26.12 -8.83
C ILE A 68 9.12 25.75 -8.16
N VAL A 69 8.69 24.53 -8.41
CA VAL A 69 7.42 23.96 -7.92
C VAL A 69 7.68 22.54 -7.42
N THR A 70 6.71 21.98 -6.71
CA THR A 70 6.73 20.57 -6.31
C THR A 70 5.89 19.71 -7.26
N ALA A 71 6.04 18.40 -7.21
CA ALA A 71 5.16 17.49 -7.93
C ALA A 71 3.69 17.60 -7.46
N THR A 72 3.49 18.03 -6.21
CA THR A 72 2.17 18.19 -5.57
C THR A 72 1.54 19.55 -5.88
N ILE A 73 2.32 20.64 -5.73
CA ILE A 73 1.86 22.01 -5.93
C ILE A 73 2.59 22.62 -7.12
N ARG A 74 1.93 22.59 -8.29
CA ARG A 74 2.48 23.16 -9.53
C ARG A 74 2.02 24.60 -9.78
N ASP A 75 0.92 25.02 -9.14
CA ASP A 75 0.30 26.31 -9.31
C ASP A 75 -0.41 26.71 -8.01
N LEU A 76 0.16 27.66 -7.29
CA LEU A 76 -0.38 28.15 -6.02
C LEU A 76 -1.77 28.79 -6.15
N SER A 77 -2.11 29.32 -7.34
CA SER A 77 -3.43 29.93 -7.58
C SER A 77 -4.56 28.89 -7.63
N LYS A 78 -4.21 27.61 -7.84
CA LYS A 78 -5.16 26.48 -7.92
C LYS A 78 -5.26 25.69 -6.63
N VAL A 79 -4.60 26.11 -5.57
CA VAL A 79 -4.70 25.44 -4.26
C VAL A 79 -6.14 25.51 -3.77
N LYS A 80 -6.65 24.35 -3.38
CA LYS A 80 -7.99 24.19 -2.81
C LYS A 80 -7.85 23.44 -1.49
N ILE A 81 -8.88 23.52 -0.68
CA ILE A 81 -8.99 22.74 0.56
C ILE A 81 -10.34 22.07 0.60
N SER A 82 -10.40 20.78 0.89
CA SER A 82 -11.64 20.04 1.12
C SER A 82 -12.20 20.37 2.51
N HIS A 83 -13.47 20.02 2.76
CA HIS A 83 -14.10 20.17 4.07
C HIS A 83 -13.33 19.37 5.16
N GLU A 84 -12.88 18.17 4.83
CA GLU A 84 -12.14 17.31 5.74
C GLU A 84 -10.74 17.88 6.05
N GLU A 85 -9.99 18.32 5.04
CA GLU A 85 -8.69 18.97 5.22
C GLU A 85 -8.84 20.27 6.04
N LYS A 86 -9.93 21.05 5.79
CA LYS A 86 -10.20 22.25 6.59
C LYS A 86 -10.45 21.91 8.06
N LYS A 87 -11.17 20.82 8.33
CA LYS A 87 -11.35 20.31 9.69
C LYS A 87 -10.00 19.97 10.34
N TRP A 88 -9.12 19.24 9.63
CA TRP A 88 -7.80 18.91 10.18
C TRP A 88 -6.92 20.15 10.42
N ALA A 89 -7.03 21.16 9.56
CA ALA A 89 -6.35 22.43 9.74
C ALA A 89 -6.86 23.16 11.01
N ASP A 90 -8.18 23.19 11.22
CA ASP A 90 -8.79 23.84 12.39
C ASP A 90 -8.47 23.08 13.68
N GLU A 91 -8.60 21.77 13.68
CA GLU A 91 -8.21 20.90 14.80
C GLU A 91 -6.71 21.04 15.13
N GLY A 92 -5.87 21.24 14.11
CA GLY A 92 -4.44 21.46 14.24
C GLY A 92 -4.09 22.74 15.03
N LEU A 93 -4.94 23.79 14.96
CA LEU A 93 -4.78 25.02 15.76
C LEU A 93 -4.98 24.74 17.27
N GLU A 94 -5.77 23.74 17.61
CA GLU A 94 -6.08 23.34 18.98
C GLU A 94 -5.23 22.12 19.43
N HIS A 95 -4.12 21.84 18.72
CA HIS A 95 -3.22 20.70 18.92
C HIS A 95 -3.93 19.34 18.90
N THR A 96 -5.03 19.22 18.19
CA THR A 96 -5.72 17.98 17.90
C THR A 96 -5.31 17.50 16.52
N PHE A 97 -4.41 16.50 16.44
CA PHE A 97 -3.69 16.22 15.23
C PHE A 97 -4.26 15.02 14.47
N PHE A 98 -4.60 15.24 13.20
CA PHE A 98 -4.84 14.16 12.27
C PHE A 98 -3.53 13.48 11.88
N VAL A 99 -3.36 12.25 12.30
CA VAL A 99 -2.16 11.45 12.00
C VAL A 99 -2.41 10.40 10.92
N HIS A 100 -3.56 9.73 10.97
CA HIS A 100 -3.95 8.70 9.99
C HIS A 100 -5.42 8.32 10.19
N TYR A 101 -6.11 7.92 9.12
CA TYR A 101 -7.53 7.49 9.14
C TYR A 101 -7.83 6.34 10.12
N GLY A 102 -6.86 5.44 10.35
CA GLY A 102 -6.98 4.34 11.32
C GLY A 102 -6.97 4.78 12.80
N TYR A 103 -6.75 6.07 13.08
CA TYR A 103 -6.68 6.64 14.42
C TYR A 103 -7.64 7.82 14.54
N GLN A 104 -8.93 7.54 14.33
CA GLN A 104 -10.00 8.51 14.47
C GLN A 104 -10.91 8.17 15.66
N PRO A 105 -11.44 9.19 16.37
CA PRO A 105 -11.17 10.62 16.20
C PRO A 105 -9.73 11.01 16.51
N SER A 106 -9.28 12.18 15.98
CA SER A 106 -7.95 12.72 16.27
C SER A 106 -7.72 12.93 17.77
N TYR A 107 -6.48 12.84 18.22
CA TYR A 107 -6.12 13.00 19.62
C TYR A 107 -5.57 14.39 19.88
N ASN A 108 -5.91 14.96 21.04
CA ASN A 108 -5.31 16.21 21.51
C ASN A 108 -3.98 15.93 22.22
N TYR A 109 -2.95 16.71 21.88
CA TYR A 109 -1.59 16.51 22.37
C TYR A 109 -1.19 17.54 23.45
N GLY A 110 -2.15 18.32 23.97
CA GLY A 110 -1.98 19.29 25.04
C GLY A 110 -1.65 20.71 24.54
N GLU A 111 -1.85 21.70 25.41
CA GLU A 111 -1.49 23.10 25.16
C GLU A 111 0.04 23.23 24.94
N ASP A 112 0.82 22.61 25.82
CA ASP A 112 2.25 22.33 25.62
C ASP A 112 2.38 20.98 24.93
N ILE A 113 2.63 20.99 23.60
CA ILE A 113 2.55 19.79 22.76
C ILE A 113 3.45 18.67 23.28
N ASN A 114 2.83 17.56 23.68
CA ASN A 114 3.55 16.35 24.06
C ASN A 114 3.75 15.41 22.86
N TRP A 115 4.86 15.58 22.12
CA TRP A 115 5.23 14.77 20.98
C TRP A 115 5.50 13.28 21.31
N LYS A 116 5.62 12.97 22.61
CA LYS A 116 5.80 11.59 23.13
C LYS A 116 4.50 10.97 23.62
N PHE A 117 3.36 11.68 23.55
CA PHE A 117 2.06 11.16 23.95
C PHE A 117 1.66 9.93 23.11
N TRP A 118 1.23 8.89 23.80
CA TRP A 118 0.92 7.59 23.19
C TRP A 118 -0.49 7.12 23.58
N PRO A 119 -1.53 7.70 23.00
CA PRO A 119 -2.93 7.38 23.36
C PRO A 119 -3.34 5.94 23.01
N VAL A 120 -2.69 5.35 22.01
CA VAL A 120 -2.89 3.96 21.58
C VAL A 120 -1.53 3.30 21.51
N LYS A 121 -1.36 2.13 22.12
CA LYS A 121 -0.11 1.36 22.12
C LYS A 121 0.15 0.70 20.76
N ASP A 122 0.32 1.53 19.75
CA ASP A 122 0.66 1.15 18.38
C ASP A 122 1.81 2.07 17.91
N MET A 123 2.94 1.48 17.56
CA MET A 123 4.12 2.24 17.10
C MET A 123 3.81 3.05 15.84
N GLU A 124 2.92 2.55 14.98
CA GLU A 124 2.54 3.24 13.75
C GLU A 124 1.91 4.60 14.06
N LEU A 125 1.10 4.73 15.12
CA LEU A 125 0.56 6.03 15.53
C LEU A 125 1.65 7.05 15.77
N ARG A 126 2.70 6.68 16.53
CA ARG A 126 3.81 7.59 16.83
C ARG A 126 4.65 7.92 15.60
N TRP A 127 4.90 6.97 14.73
CA TRP A 127 5.55 7.25 13.45
C TRP A 127 4.73 8.22 12.60
N GLN A 128 3.42 7.99 12.47
CA GLN A 128 2.53 8.87 11.70
C GLN A 128 2.44 10.29 12.29
N LEU A 129 2.52 10.44 13.61
CA LEU A 129 2.56 11.75 14.28
C LEU A 129 3.73 12.60 13.73
N HIS A 130 4.93 12.01 13.65
CA HIS A 130 6.13 12.71 13.19
C HIS A 130 6.19 12.94 11.66
N ARG A 131 5.14 12.57 10.92
CA ARG A 131 4.95 12.93 9.50
C ARG A 131 4.16 14.23 9.31
N HIS A 132 3.62 14.82 10.37
CA HIS A 132 2.94 16.12 10.42
C HIS A 132 1.89 16.31 9.32
N LYS A 133 0.97 15.36 9.15
CA LYS A 133 0.03 15.37 8.02
C LYS A 133 -0.93 16.55 8.02
N TRP A 134 -1.25 17.13 9.17
CA TRP A 134 -2.15 18.28 9.32
C TRP A 134 -1.50 19.62 8.91
N TRP A 135 -0.16 19.72 8.81
CA TRP A 135 0.53 20.96 8.46
C TRP A 135 0.27 21.41 7.03
N VAL A 136 0.16 20.47 6.05
CA VAL A 136 -0.19 20.83 4.68
C VAL A 136 -1.62 21.37 4.58
N PRO A 137 -2.64 20.77 5.17
CA PRO A 137 -3.97 21.34 5.35
C PRO A 137 -3.96 22.75 5.98
N MET A 138 -3.15 23.01 7.03
CA MET A 138 -3.01 24.35 7.59
C MET A 138 -2.49 25.35 6.54
N GLY A 139 -1.50 24.96 5.74
CA GLY A 139 -0.97 25.79 4.65
C GLY A 139 -2.00 26.04 3.55
N GLN A 140 -2.78 25.03 3.17
CA GLN A 140 -3.89 25.18 2.22
C GLN A 140 -4.96 26.13 2.77
N ALA A 141 -5.32 25.98 4.05
CA ALA A 141 -6.27 26.87 4.73
C ALA A 141 -5.78 28.33 4.72
N TYR A 142 -4.52 28.56 5.08
CA TYR A 142 -3.90 29.89 4.98
C TYR A 142 -3.96 30.44 3.55
N LYS A 143 -3.57 29.65 2.54
CA LYS A 143 -3.51 30.13 1.15
C LYS A 143 -4.89 30.51 0.60
N VAL A 144 -5.95 29.76 1.00
CA VAL A 144 -7.34 30.02 0.55
C VAL A 144 -7.99 31.14 1.34
N THR A 145 -7.80 31.20 2.67
CA THR A 145 -8.51 32.15 3.54
C THR A 145 -7.73 33.44 3.81
N LYS A 146 -6.42 33.42 3.66
CA LYS A 146 -5.48 34.49 4.09
C LYS A 146 -5.50 34.77 5.59
N ASP A 147 -6.00 33.84 6.39
CA ASP A 147 -6.03 33.95 7.85
C ASP A 147 -4.67 33.55 8.44
N GLU A 148 -3.94 34.52 8.96
CA GLU A 148 -2.59 34.37 9.49
C GLU A 148 -2.49 33.41 10.69
N LYS A 149 -3.59 33.10 11.37
CA LYS A 149 -3.57 32.16 12.50
C LYS A 149 -2.95 30.82 12.14
N TYR A 150 -3.17 30.32 10.91
CA TYR A 150 -2.58 29.06 10.46
C TYR A 150 -1.07 29.12 10.28
N ALA A 151 -0.57 30.22 9.74
CA ALA A 151 0.87 30.43 9.57
C ALA A 151 1.58 30.65 10.92
N VAL A 152 0.99 31.48 11.77
CA VAL A 152 1.50 31.75 13.13
C VAL A 152 1.57 30.46 13.94
N GLU A 153 0.50 29.65 13.92
CA GLU A 153 0.47 28.42 14.68
C GLU A 153 1.43 27.38 14.08
N TRP A 154 1.50 27.24 12.74
CA TRP A 154 2.43 26.33 12.11
C TRP A 154 3.90 26.65 12.44
N THR A 155 4.31 27.91 12.40
CA THR A 155 5.69 28.30 12.76
C THR A 155 6.01 27.95 14.21
N LYS A 156 5.06 28.14 15.15
CA LYS A 156 5.22 27.73 16.55
C LYS A 156 5.37 26.21 16.68
N GLN A 157 4.48 25.44 16.08
CA GLN A 157 4.55 23.97 16.11
C GLN A 157 5.85 23.44 15.50
N TYR A 158 6.34 24.08 14.42
CA TYR A 158 7.59 23.70 13.78
C TYR A 158 8.79 23.90 14.73
N ILE A 159 8.89 25.06 15.37
CA ILE A 159 9.97 25.36 16.33
C ILE A 159 9.85 24.49 17.59
N ASP A 160 8.65 24.33 18.14
CA ASP A 160 8.40 23.43 19.28
C ASP A 160 8.83 21.99 18.98
N TRP A 161 8.54 21.51 17.76
CA TRP A 161 8.94 20.15 17.34
C TRP A 161 10.47 20.02 17.28
N ILE A 162 11.19 21.00 16.71
CA ILE A 162 12.66 20.99 16.61
C ILE A 162 13.28 20.93 18.00
N ILE A 163 12.81 21.78 18.93
CA ILE A 163 13.33 21.87 20.29
C ILE A 163 13.08 20.57 21.07
N LYS A 164 11.88 20.01 20.97
CA LYS A 164 11.47 18.83 21.76
C LYS A 164 11.90 17.51 21.15
N ASN A 165 12.33 17.49 19.88
CA ASN A 165 12.79 16.29 19.20
C ASN A 165 14.20 16.46 18.59
N PRO A 166 15.23 16.82 19.39
CA PRO A 166 16.57 16.97 18.88
C PRO A 166 17.11 15.63 18.36
N TYR A 167 17.98 15.69 17.34
CA TYR A 167 18.64 14.51 16.78
C TYR A 167 19.58 13.84 17.80
N ASP A 168 20.31 14.66 18.55
CA ASP A 168 21.37 14.23 19.49
C ASP A 168 20.81 13.87 20.88
N ASP A 169 19.54 13.47 20.97
CA ASP A 169 18.93 13.05 22.22
C ASP A 169 19.57 11.77 22.75
N PRO A 170 20.15 11.76 23.98
CA PRO A 170 20.74 10.57 24.59
C PRO A 170 19.74 9.43 24.81
N ASP A 171 18.45 9.71 24.86
CA ASP A 171 17.34 8.77 25.04
C ASP A 171 17.11 7.85 23.81
N LYS A 172 17.72 8.04 22.67
CA LYS A 172 17.50 7.26 21.44
C LYS A 172 16.01 7.06 21.02
N GLU A 173 15.05 7.55 21.81
CA GLU A 173 13.63 7.49 21.49
C GLU A 173 13.33 8.32 20.26
N ASN A 174 13.99 9.48 20.14
CA ASN A 174 13.88 10.32 18.96
C ASN A 174 14.39 9.62 17.70
N LEU A 175 15.51 8.87 17.79
CA LEU A 175 16.01 8.07 16.65
C LEU A 175 15.02 6.98 16.24
N ARG A 176 14.27 6.42 17.21
CA ARG A 176 13.29 5.38 16.94
C ARG A 176 12.01 5.91 16.30
N PHE A 177 11.57 7.11 16.63
CA PHE A 177 10.29 7.66 16.20
C PHE A 177 10.43 8.89 15.32
N SER A 178 10.91 10.01 15.84
CA SER A 178 10.96 11.29 15.10
C SER A 178 12.06 11.32 14.02
N TRP A 179 13.20 10.66 14.25
CA TRP A 179 14.34 10.61 13.32
C TRP A 179 14.52 9.27 12.62
N ARG A 180 13.54 8.37 12.69
CA ARG A 180 13.57 7.17 11.85
C ARG A 180 13.59 7.60 10.38
N PRO A 181 14.47 7.02 9.53
CA PRO A 181 14.68 7.52 8.16
C PRO A 181 13.42 7.65 7.30
N LEU A 182 12.43 6.75 7.47
CA LEU A 182 11.16 6.85 6.72
C LEU A 182 10.38 8.13 7.08
N GLU A 183 10.26 8.47 8.36
CA GLU A 183 9.57 9.68 8.83
C GLU A 183 10.31 10.94 8.44
N VAL A 184 11.64 10.92 8.51
CA VAL A 184 12.49 12.02 8.03
C VAL A 184 12.27 12.25 6.54
N SER A 185 12.26 11.19 5.75
CA SER A 185 12.02 11.29 4.31
C SER A 185 10.61 11.81 3.98
N ASP A 186 9.59 11.46 4.78
CA ASP A 186 8.23 11.97 4.59
C ASP A 186 8.15 13.49 4.88
N ARG A 187 8.88 13.97 5.88
CA ARG A 187 9.02 15.42 6.13
C ARG A 187 9.77 16.13 5.01
N LEU A 188 10.86 15.55 4.48
CA LEU A 188 11.58 16.12 3.32
C LEU A 188 10.65 16.34 2.11
N ARG A 189 9.71 15.44 1.87
CA ARG A 189 8.75 15.57 0.77
C ARG A 189 7.73 16.69 1.01
N LYS A 190 7.29 16.87 2.27
CA LYS A 190 6.21 17.82 2.60
C LYS A 190 6.70 19.24 2.89
N GLN A 191 7.90 19.38 3.42
CA GLN A 191 8.45 20.69 3.75
C GLN A 191 8.52 21.67 2.55
N PRO A 192 8.85 21.25 1.31
CA PRO A 192 8.71 22.06 0.11
C PRO A 192 7.28 22.58 -0.12
N ASP A 193 6.27 21.75 0.06
CA ASP A 193 4.87 22.18 -0.08
C ASP A 193 4.51 23.23 0.98
N MET A 194 4.91 23.02 2.23
CA MET A 194 4.70 23.99 3.32
C MET A 194 5.46 25.29 3.08
N PHE A 195 6.69 25.20 2.59
CA PHE A 195 7.46 26.39 2.19
C PHE A 195 6.70 27.23 1.16
N MET A 196 6.22 26.60 0.08
CA MET A 196 5.45 27.31 -0.96
C MET A 196 4.15 27.93 -0.42
N LEU A 197 3.48 27.23 0.52
CA LEU A 197 2.22 27.69 1.07
C LEU A 197 2.39 28.87 2.03
N PHE A 198 3.46 28.92 2.81
CA PHE A 198 3.61 29.86 3.92
C PHE A 198 4.65 30.98 3.72
N VAL A 199 5.57 30.88 2.74
CA VAL A 199 6.70 31.80 2.58
C VAL A 199 6.32 33.29 2.47
N ASP A 200 5.11 33.57 1.95
CA ASP A 200 4.58 34.94 1.82
C ASP A 200 3.97 35.48 3.13
N SER A 201 3.80 34.68 4.16
CA SER A 201 3.23 35.09 5.44
C SER A 201 4.21 35.98 6.21
N PRO A 202 3.73 37.03 6.89
CA PRO A 202 4.54 37.79 7.87
C PRO A 202 5.10 36.95 9.01
N ALA A 203 4.41 35.84 9.38
CA ALA A 203 4.91 34.90 10.38
C ALA A 203 6.13 34.08 9.90
N PHE A 204 6.35 34.01 8.59
CA PHE A 204 7.55 33.43 8.01
C PHE A 204 8.67 34.47 7.99
N THR A 205 9.33 34.68 9.14
CA THR A 205 10.37 35.69 9.33
C THR A 205 11.74 35.26 8.77
N PRO A 206 12.71 36.18 8.64
CA PRO A 206 14.08 35.80 8.27
C PRO A 206 14.71 34.77 9.22
N GLU A 207 14.48 34.92 10.53
CA GLU A 207 14.97 33.96 11.54
C GLU A 207 14.34 32.58 11.32
N PHE A 208 13.02 32.51 11.11
CA PHE A 208 12.33 31.27 10.82
C PHE A 208 12.85 30.62 9.53
N LEU A 209 13.12 31.40 8.49
CA LEU A 209 13.72 30.89 7.25
C LEU A 209 15.06 30.18 7.53
N THR A 210 15.94 30.80 8.32
CA THR A 210 17.25 30.22 8.62
C THR A 210 17.13 28.94 9.42
N GLU A 211 16.24 28.88 10.42
CA GLU A 211 15.91 27.64 11.14
C GLU A 211 15.36 26.56 10.21
N PHE A 212 14.41 26.91 9.37
CA PHE A 212 13.80 26.01 8.41
C PHE A 212 14.86 25.38 7.48
N LEU A 213 15.72 26.21 6.86
CA LEU A 213 16.73 25.73 5.92
C LEU A 213 17.81 24.87 6.59
N VAL A 214 18.28 25.24 7.77
CA VAL A 214 19.24 24.45 8.55
C VAL A 214 18.64 23.07 8.88
N ASN A 215 17.39 23.03 9.33
CA ASN A 215 16.72 21.77 9.63
C ASN A 215 16.41 20.95 8.38
N TYR A 216 16.03 21.58 7.28
CA TYR A 216 15.86 20.89 6.01
C TYR A 216 17.15 20.20 5.55
N HIS A 217 18.28 20.92 5.63
CA HIS A 217 19.60 20.36 5.35
C HIS A 217 19.93 19.18 6.26
N LYS A 218 19.68 19.28 7.57
CA LYS A 218 19.87 18.18 8.53
C LYS A 218 19.05 16.94 8.14
N HIS A 219 17.80 17.12 7.70
CA HIS A 219 16.96 15.99 7.26
C HIS A 219 17.55 15.33 6.01
N ALA A 220 18.00 16.09 5.01
CA ALA A 220 18.59 15.56 3.79
C ALA A 220 19.91 14.81 4.07
N GLU A 221 20.82 15.38 4.86
CA GLU A 221 22.07 14.73 5.23
C GLU A 221 21.83 13.48 6.10
N HIS A 222 20.82 13.51 6.97
CA HIS A 222 20.43 12.32 7.73
C HIS A 222 20.00 11.17 6.81
N ILE A 223 19.18 11.43 5.79
CA ILE A 223 18.80 10.40 4.82
C ILE A 223 20.00 9.92 4.02
N LEU A 224 20.84 10.84 3.54
CA LEU A 224 22.04 10.50 2.76
C LEU A 224 22.97 9.54 3.52
N ALA A 225 23.07 9.71 4.85
CA ALA A 225 23.90 8.88 5.73
C ALA A 225 23.21 7.59 6.21
N ASN A 226 21.87 7.49 6.12
CA ASN A 226 21.08 6.43 6.75
C ASN A 226 20.01 5.84 5.83
N TYR A 227 20.30 5.67 4.54
CA TYR A 227 19.40 4.96 3.64
C TYR A 227 19.09 3.56 4.18
N SER A 228 17.84 3.15 4.03
CA SER A 228 17.47 1.74 4.21
C SER A 228 18.23 0.88 3.21
N GLU A 229 18.54 -0.36 3.58
CA GLU A 229 19.33 -1.25 2.71
C GLU A 229 18.54 -1.68 1.47
N HIS A 230 17.22 -1.85 1.60
CA HIS A 230 16.34 -2.38 0.56
C HIS A 230 14.87 -2.04 0.82
N GLY A 231 13.99 -2.48 -0.08
CA GLY A 231 12.53 -2.40 0.06
C GLY A 231 11.96 -1.02 -0.23
N ASN A 232 10.67 -0.86 0.01
CA ASN A 232 9.93 0.36 -0.28
C ASN A 232 10.44 1.58 0.52
N HIS A 233 11.00 1.37 1.72
CA HIS A 233 11.58 2.46 2.50
C HIS A 233 12.76 3.12 1.76
N LEU A 234 13.65 2.32 1.15
CA LEU A 234 14.75 2.82 0.32
C LEU A 234 14.21 3.61 -0.88
N LEU A 235 13.17 3.10 -1.54
CA LEU A 235 12.55 3.79 -2.68
C LEU A 235 11.96 5.14 -2.28
N PHE A 236 11.22 5.21 -1.17
CA PHE A 236 10.70 6.47 -0.64
C PHE A 236 11.79 7.47 -0.34
N GLN A 237 12.85 7.04 0.34
CA GLN A 237 13.98 7.90 0.67
C GLN A 237 14.66 8.45 -0.59
N ALA A 238 14.96 7.59 -1.54
CA ALA A 238 15.61 7.96 -2.80
C ALA A 238 14.78 8.96 -3.62
N GLN A 239 13.47 8.71 -3.80
CA GLN A 239 12.58 9.59 -4.53
C GLN A 239 12.53 11.00 -3.89
N ARG A 240 12.48 11.06 -2.55
CA ARG A 240 12.38 12.32 -1.81
C ARG A 240 13.67 13.11 -1.82
N MET A 241 14.82 12.43 -1.90
CA MET A 241 16.12 13.09 -2.08
C MET A 241 16.26 13.75 -3.46
N ILE A 242 15.65 13.18 -4.51
CA ILE A 242 15.56 13.86 -5.81
C ILE A 242 14.77 15.17 -5.65
N GLY A 243 13.60 15.10 -5.00
CA GLY A 243 12.78 16.27 -4.73
C GLY A 243 13.49 17.33 -3.90
N ALA A 244 14.26 16.91 -2.89
CA ALA A 244 15.01 17.81 -2.02
C ALA A 244 16.07 18.63 -2.79
N GLY A 245 16.87 17.96 -3.64
CA GLY A 245 17.88 18.63 -4.46
C GLY A 245 17.28 19.52 -5.55
N CYS A 246 16.14 19.13 -6.13
CA CYS A 246 15.45 19.92 -7.16
C CYS A 246 14.76 21.15 -6.59
N PHE A 247 14.17 21.06 -5.40
CA PHE A 247 13.39 22.17 -4.82
C PHE A 247 14.27 23.25 -4.19
N PHE A 248 15.38 22.87 -3.55
CA PHE A 248 16.34 23.81 -2.99
C PHE A 248 17.72 23.66 -3.68
N PRO A 249 17.81 24.02 -4.98
CA PRO A 249 19.06 23.91 -5.72
C PRO A 249 20.13 24.90 -5.23
N GLU A 250 19.78 25.78 -4.29
CA GLU A 250 20.67 26.71 -3.61
C GLU A 250 21.63 26.04 -2.63
N PHE A 251 21.29 24.89 -2.10
CA PHE A 251 22.22 24.16 -1.24
C PHE A 251 23.44 23.65 -2.02
N LYS A 252 24.63 23.80 -1.49
CA LYS A 252 25.88 23.26 -2.05
C LYS A 252 25.80 21.74 -2.28
N ARG A 253 24.97 21.04 -1.47
CA ARG A 253 24.75 19.59 -1.51
C ARG A 253 23.60 19.14 -2.39
N ALA A 254 22.81 20.05 -2.94
CA ALA A 254 21.58 19.76 -3.68
C ALA A 254 21.77 18.70 -4.79
N LYS A 255 22.84 18.86 -5.60
CA LYS A 255 23.16 17.90 -6.66
C LYS A 255 23.52 16.53 -6.09
N THR A 256 24.24 16.45 -4.99
CA THR A 256 24.58 15.15 -4.34
C THR A 256 23.32 14.42 -3.89
N TRP A 257 22.33 15.15 -3.35
CA TRP A 257 21.06 14.56 -2.92
C TRP A 257 20.29 13.99 -4.09
N SER A 258 20.11 14.78 -5.16
CA SER A 258 19.36 14.30 -6.34
C SER A 258 20.07 13.15 -7.08
N ASP A 259 21.38 13.24 -7.29
CA ASP A 259 22.17 12.19 -7.95
C ASP A 259 22.11 10.87 -7.18
N SER A 260 22.19 10.93 -5.84
CA SER A 260 22.05 9.75 -4.97
C SER A 260 20.69 9.08 -5.16
N GLY A 261 19.60 9.87 -5.14
CA GLY A 261 18.25 9.36 -5.34
C GLY A 261 18.04 8.73 -6.71
N VAL A 262 18.49 9.39 -7.77
CA VAL A 262 18.41 8.88 -9.16
C VAL A 262 19.19 7.57 -9.30
N GLY A 263 20.43 7.50 -8.80
CA GLY A 263 21.24 6.30 -8.86
C GLY A 263 20.58 5.10 -8.18
N ILE A 264 20.00 5.32 -7.00
CA ILE A 264 19.27 4.28 -6.27
C ILE A 264 18.04 3.82 -7.06
N LEU A 265 17.16 4.73 -7.54
CA LEU A 265 15.94 4.33 -8.23
C LEU A 265 16.22 3.61 -9.55
N ASN A 266 17.23 4.03 -10.32
CA ASN A 266 17.64 3.34 -11.54
C ASN A 266 18.15 1.91 -11.28
N ARG A 267 18.77 1.66 -10.15
CA ARG A 267 19.18 0.33 -9.71
C ARG A 267 17.98 -0.49 -9.24
N GLU A 268 17.21 0.08 -8.30
CA GLU A 268 16.16 -0.65 -7.58
C GLU A 268 14.98 -1.05 -8.47
N ILE A 269 14.63 -0.29 -9.50
CA ILE A 269 13.57 -0.69 -10.42
C ILE A 269 13.90 -2.03 -11.13
N ASN A 270 15.18 -2.32 -11.35
CA ASN A 270 15.61 -3.57 -11.95
C ASN A 270 15.69 -4.73 -10.94
N LEU A 271 15.84 -4.42 -9.65
CA LEU A 271 15.90 -5.42 -8.58
C LEU A 271 14.53 -5.77 -8.01
N GLN A 272 13.62 -4.77 -7.93
CA GLN A 272 12.34 -4.92 -7.25
C GLN A 272 11.15 -5.16 -8.17
N VAL A 273 11.32 -4.98 -9.50
CA VAL A 273 10.25 -5.15 -10.47
C VAL A 273 10.58 -6.31 -11.41
N PHE A 274 9.74 -7.32 -11.41
CA PHE A 274 9.83 -8.46 -12.32
C PHE A 274 9.69 -8.03 -13.79
N GLU A 275 10.12 -8.87 -14.72
CA GLU A 275 10.04 -8.58 -16.16
C GLU A 275 8.60 -8.44 -16.67
N ASP A 276 7.65 -9.05 -15.98
CA ASP A 276 6.21 -8.94 -16.28
C ASP A 276 5.53 -7.74 -15.62
N GLY A 277 6.27 -6.88 -14.93
CA GLY A 277 5.80 -5.65 -14.31
C GLY A 277 5.35 -5.77 -12.87
N GLY A 278 5.29 -6.96 -12.27
CA GLY A 278 4.93 -7.14 -10.88
C GLY A 278 6.04 -6.67 -9.92
N HIS A 279 5.65 -6.12 -8.77
CA HIS A 279 6.59 -5.78 -7.70
C HIS A 279 6.89 -7.01 -6.84
N TYR A 280 8.13 -7.20 -6.44
CA TYR A 280 8.63 -8.41 -5.77
C TYR A 280 8.03 -8.68 -4.37
N GLU A 281 7.37 -7.71 -3.74
CA GLU A 281 6.63 -7.94 -2.49
C GLU A 281 5.29 -8.67 -2.70
N LEU A 282 4.84 -8.84 -3.93
CA LEU A 282 3.61 -9.54 -4.32
C LEU A 282 2.36 -9.11 -3.53
N CYS A 283 2.30 -7.82 -3.22
CA CYS A 283 1.22 -7.20 -2.48
C CYS A 283 0.64 -6.03 -3.28
N PRO A 284 -0.66 -6.05 -3.66
CA PRO A 284 -1.26 -5.01 -4.49
C PRO A 284 -1.10 -3.60 -3.94
N HIS A 285 -1.26 -3.43 -2.64
CA HIS A 285 -1.12 -2.12 -2.00
C HIS A 285 0.29 -1.54 -2.12
N TYR A 286 1.32 -2.38 -1.86
CA TYR A 286 2.72 -1.96 -1.97
C TYR A 286 3.18 -1.82 -3.41
N HIS A 287 2.61 -2.61 -4.33
CA HIS A 287 2.81 -2.43 -5.76
C HIS A 287 2.32 -1.04 -6.22
N LEU A 288 1.11 -0.64 -5.83
CA LEU A 288 0.57 0.70 -6.12
C LEU A 288 1.43 1.81 -5.53
N ALA A 289 1.88 1.66 -4.28
CA ALA A 289 2.78 2.61 -3.63
C ALA A 289 4.09 2.75 -4.42
N THR A 290 4.66 1.63 -4.88
CA THR A 290 5.91 1.60 -5.65
C THR A 290 5.75 2.24 -7.04
N ILE A 291 4.63 1.99 -7.75
CA ILE A 291 4.31 2.74 -8.99
C ILE A 291 4.39 4.24 -8.72
N ASN A 292 3.71 4.71 -7.67
CA ASN A 292 3.65 6.14 -7.37
C ASN A 292 5.01 6.73 -6.98
N ILE A 293 5.89 5.95 -6.34
CA ILE A 293 7.25 6.38 -6.02
C ILE A 293 8.06 6.59 -7.31
N PHE A 294 8.12 5.58 -8.17
CA PHE A 294 8.87 5.66 -9.43
C PHE A 294 8.31 6.73 -10.37
N LEU A 295 6.98 6.86 -10.44
CA LEU A 295 6.32 7.86 -11.26
C LEU A 295 6.58 9.29 -10.75
N GLU A 296 6.51 9.54 -9.45
CA GLU A 296 6.76 10.87 -8.87
C GLU A 296 8.21 11.31 -9.10
N ALA A 297 9.16 10.37 -9.15
CA ALA A 297 10.54 10.65 -9.54
C ALA A 297 10.62 11.14 -11.01
N LEU A 298 9.91 10.47 -11.93
CA LEU A 298 9.82 10.91 -13.34
C LEU A 298 9.15 12.28 -13.47
N GLU A 299 8.05 12.52 -12.76
CA GLU A 299 7.37 13.81 -12.77
C GLU A 299 8.23 14.93 -12.20
N THR A 300 9.00 14.65 -11.15
CA THR A 300 9.96 15.60 -10.57
C THR A 300 11.09 15.91 -11.57
N ALA A 301 11.58 14.89 -12.27
CA ALA A 301 12.58 15.07 -13.32
C ALA A 301 12.04 15.90 -14.50
N ASP A 302 10.82 15.61 -14.97
CA ASP A 302 10.18 16.34 -16.06
C ASP A 302 10.04 17.84 -15.75
N ILE A 303 9.58 18.18 -14.53
CA ILE A 303 9.40 19.56 -14.09
C ILE A 303 10.75 20.33 -14.08
N ASN A 304 11.83 19.63 -13.75
CA ASN A 304 13.15 20.21 -13.60
C ASN A 304 14.07 20.04 -14.82
N GLY A 305 13.55 19.49 -15.94
CA GLY A 305 14.32 19.25 -17.16
C GLY A 305 15.42 18.19 -17.00
N LEU A 306 15.17 17.18 -16.17
CA LEU A 306 16.11 16.11 -15.81
C LEU A 306 15.64 14.71 -16.29
N ARG A 307 14.70 14.64 -17.24
CA ARG A 307 14.12 13.39 -17.75
C ARG A 307 15.16 12.40 -18.25
N GLU A 308 16.22 12.89 -18.85
CA GLU A 308 17.33 12.10 -19.39
C GLU A 308 18.11 11.30 -18.34
N LEU A 309 17.97 11.63 -17.05
CA LEU A 309 18.58 10.87 -15.95
C LEU A 309 17.90 9.51 -15.74
N PHE A 310 16.70 9.30 -16.31
CA PHE A 310 15.98 8.04 -16.26
C PHE A 310 16.02 7.36 -17.62
N PRO A 311 16.68 6.18 -17.74
CA PRO A 311 16.82 5.46 -19.00
C PRO A 311 15.48 4.86 -19.46
N LYS A 312 15.40 4.52 -20.75
CA LYS A 312 14.17 3.97 -21.36
C LYS A 312 13.62 2.76 -20.60
N ASN A 313 14.47 1.84 -20.17
CA ASN A 313 14.02 0.65 -19.44
C ASN A 313 13.35 0.98 -18.09
N TYR A 314 13.76 2.07 -17.43
CA TYR A 314 13.07 2.56 -16.23
C TYR A 314 11.63 2.97 -16.56
N ILE A 315 11.48 3.75 -17.63
CA ILE A 315 10.18 4.26 -18.09
C ILE A 315 9.28 3.12 -18.51
N ASP A 316 9.80 2.17 -19.31
CA ASP A 316 9.07 0.98 -19.76
C ASP A 316 8.62 0.10 -18.58
N LYS A 317 9.47 -0.05 -17.56
CA LYS A 317 9.10 -0.81 -16.35
C LYS A 317 8.00 -0.12 -15.53
N VAL A 318 8.05 1.21 -15.38
CA VAL A 318 6.96 1.95 -14.72
C VAL A 318 5.63 1.76 -15.47
N GLU A 319 5.66 1.82 -16.81
CA GLU A 319 4.47 1.56 -17.62
C GLU A 319 3.96 0.12 -17.45
N SER A 320 4.86 -0.88 -17.47
CA SER A 320 4.50 -2.28 -17.26
C SER A 320 3.91 -2.55 -15.88
N MET A 321 4.40 -1.86 -14.83
CA MET A 321 3.82 -1.93 -13.49
C MET A 321 2.37 -1.41 -13.47
N ILE A 322 2.11 -0.31 -14.16
CA ILE A 322 0.74 0.25 -14.29
C ILE A 322 -0.17 -0.74 -15.02
N MET A 323 0.31 -1.33 -16.11
CA MET A 323 -0.44 -2.33 -16.88
C MET A 323 -0.71 -3.60 -16.08
N TYR A 324 0.25 -4.07 -15.28
CA TYR A 324 0.05 -5.17 -14.35
C TYR A 324 -1.07 -4.85 -13.35
N TYR A 325 -1.00 -3.67 -12.72
CA TYR A 325 -1.99 -3.26 -11.71
C TYR A 325 -3.39 -3.08 -12.30
N GLY A 326 -3.50 -2.48 -13.48
CA GLY A 326 -4.77 -2.31 -14.18
C GLY A 326 -5.42 -3.64 -14.57
N ASN A 327 -4.61 -4.66 -14.88
CA ASN A 327 -5.13 -6.01 -15.11
C ASN A 327 -5.57 -6.71 -13.83
N LEU A 328 -4.89 -6.42 -12.70
CA LEU A 328 -5.20 -7.00 -11.41
C LEU A 328 -6.53 -6.51 -10.84
N CYS A 329 -6.83 -5.22 -11.02
CA CYS A 329 -8.06 -4.61 -10.50
C CYS A 329 -9.32 -5.23 -11.11
N PHE A 330 -10.39 -5.28 -10.31
CA PHE A 330 -11.72 -5.65 -10.74
C PHE A 330 -12.38 -4.53 -11.59
N PRO A 331 -13.49 -4.80 -12.29
CA PRO A 331 -14.16 -3.80 -13.11
C PRO A 331 -14.60 -2.53 -12.38
N ASP A 332 -14.87 -2.61 -11.09
CA ASP A 332 -15.17 -1.48 -10.20
C ASP A 332 -13.93 -0.68 -9.79
N TYR A 333 -12.74 -1.01 -10.32
CA TYR A 333 -11.43 -0.44 -10.02
C TYR A 333 -10.81 -0.83 -8.67
N GLU A 334 -11.49 -1.64 -7.85
CA GLU A 334 -10.92 -2.13 -6.60
C GLU A 334 -9.88 -3.23 -6.86
N ASN A 335 -8.88 -3.32 -6.01
CA ASN A 335 -7.84 -4.34 -6.09
C ASN A 335 -8.18 -5.56 -5.22
N PRO A 336 -7.67 -6.76 -5.55
CA PRO A 336 -7.69 -7.88 -4.61
C PRO A 336 -6.91 -7.54 -3.32
N CYS A 337 -7.37 -8.12 -2.20
CA CYS A 337 -6.79 -7.88 -0.88
C CYS A 337 -5.69 -8.88 -0.50
N PHE A 338 -4.99 -9.46 -1.47
CA PHE A 338 -3.88 -10.39 -1.20
C PHE A 338 -2.79 -9.77 -0.34
N SER A 339 -2.21 -10.59 0.54
CA SER A 339 -1.08 -10.18 1.36
C SER A 339 -1.47 -9.04 2.31
N ASP A 340 -0.60 -8.08 2.55
CA ASP A 340 -0.89 -6.89 3.38
C ASP A 340 -1.65 -5.80 2.60
N ALA A 341 -2.47 -6.18 1.61
CA ALA A 341 -3.27 -5.21 0.88
C ALA A 341 -4.49 -4.73 1.68
N LYS A 342 -4.96 -3.58 1.28
CA LYS A 342 -6.24 -2.98 1.65
C LYS A 342 -6.99 -2.61 0.36
N THR A 343 -8.28 -2.49 0.43
CA THR A 343 -9.10 -2.03 -0.69
C THR A 343 -8.76 -0.59 -1.04
N ILE A 344 -8.49 -0.33 -2.31
CA ILE A 344 -8.37 1.01 -2.88
C ILE A 344 -9.65 1.29 -3.66
N HIS A 345 -10.35 2.35 -3.30
CA HIS A 345 -11.63 2.66 -3.90
C HIS A 345 -11.49 3.34 -5.27
N LYS A 346 -12.52 3.19 -6.09
CA LYS A 346 -12.63 3.71 -7.47
C LYS A 346 -12.14 5.16 -7.61
N ASP A 347 -12.58 6.05 -6.73
CA ASP A 347 -12.19 7.47 -6.81
C ASP A 347 -10.68 7.71 -6.67
N GLU A 348 -10.02 6.93 -5.83
CA GLU A 348 -8.57 6.99 -5.68
C GLU A 348 -7.88 6.42 -6.93
N MET A 349 -8.37 5.30 -7.44
CA MET A 349 -7.83 4.71 -8.67
C MET A 349 -8.01 5.61 -9.88
N LEU A 350 -9.16 6.26 -10.04
CA LEU A 350 -9.39 7.23 -11.11
C LEU A 350 -8.42 8.42 -11.03
N ARG A 351 -8.10 8.91 -9.81
CA ARG A 351 -7.06 9.94 -9.65
C ARG A 351 -5.70 9.42 -10.12
N ASN A 352 -5.34 8.19 -9.78
CA ASN A 352 -4.09 7.55 -10.22
C ASN A 352 -4.05 7.39 -11.74
N TYR A 353 -5.06 6.79 -12.37
CA TYR A 353 -5.10 6.62 -13.83
C TYR A 353 -5.05 7.95 -14.58
N ARG A 354 -5.77 8.99 -14.12
CA ARG A 354 -5.71 10.34 -14.70
C ARG A 354 -4.33 10.98 -14.57
N ARG A 355 -3.57 10.67 -13.51
CA ARG A 355 -2.17 11.09 -13.36
C ARG A 355 -1.28 10.30 -14.29
N TRP A 356 -1.41 8.97 -14.34
CA TRP A 356 -0.60 8.08 -15.16
C TRP A 356 -0.79 8.31 -16.65
N SER A 357 -2.00 8.57 -17.11
CA SER A 357 -2.29 8.90 -18.51
C SER A 357 -1.63 10.18 -19.01
N LYS A 358 -1.22 11.09 -18.12
CA LYS A 358 -0.44 12.28 -18.50
C LYS A 358 1.03 11.96 -18.75
N VAL A 359 1.56 10.96 -18.05
CA VAL A 359 2.95 10.51 -18.21
C VAL A 359 3.07 9.52 -19.39
N PHE A 360 2.03 8.71 -19.60
CA PHE A 360 1.93 7.71 -20.66
C PHE A 360 0.74 8.00 -21.60
N PRO A 361 0.75 9.11 -22.36
CA PRO A 361 -0.41 9.53 -23.16
C PRO A 361 -0.69 8.59 -24.34
N GLU A 362 0.31 7.83 -24.80
CA GLU A 362 0.17 6.90 -25.92
C GLU A 362 -0.42 5.54 -25.48
N ASN A 363 -0.44 5.22 -24.19
CA ASN A 363 -1.00 3.98 -23.69
C ASN A 363 -2.54 4.03 -23.67
N GLU A 364 -3.16 3.31 -24.61
CA GLU A 364 -4.61 3.32 -24.80
C GLU A 364 -5.38 2.72 -23.61
N ALA A 365 -4.84 1.70 -22.94
CA ALA A 365 -5.49 1.06 -21.82
C ALA A 365 -5.48 1.98 -20.58
N ILE A 366 -4.36 2.64 -20.28
CA ILE A 366 -4.29 3.62 -19.19
C ILE A 366 -5.27 4.77 -19.45
N ARG A 367 -5.37 5.24 -20.70
CA ARG A 367 -6.30 6.29 -21.09
C ARG A 367 -7.76 5.84 -20.97
N TYR A 368 -8.06 4.59 -21.32
CA TYR A 368 -9.39 4.00 -21.15
C TYR A 368 -9.81 4.03 -19.67
N TRP A 369 -8.98 3.49 -18.79
CA TRP A 369 -9.25 3.49 -17.34
C TRP A 369 -9.35 4.92 -16.76
N ALA A 370 -8.49 5.84 -17.21
CA ALA A 370 -8.51 7.24 -16.75
C ALA A 370 -9.81 7.98 -17.11
N THR A 371 -10.46 7.58 -18.18
CA THR A 371 -11.66 8.23 -18.74
C THR A 371 -12.94 7.42 -18.61
N GLU A 372 -12.88 6.29 -17.89
CA GLU A 372 -13.99 5.35 -17.73
C GLU A 372 -14.59 4.96 -19.11
N GLY A 373 -13.72 4.59 -20.04
CA GLY A 373 -14.10 4.12 -21.36
C GLY A 373 -14.44 5.19 -22.39
N LYS A 374 -14.40 6.48 -22.04
CA LYS A 374 -14.71 7.57 -22.99
C LYS A 374 -13.64 7.78 -24.06
N SER A 375 -12.41 7.32 -23.79
CA SER A 375 -11.26 7.41 -24.70
C SER A 375 -10.27 6.28 -24.42
N GLY A 376 -9.55 5.86 -25.44
CA GLY A 376 -8.62 4.74 -25.37
C GLY A 376 -9.27 3.41 -25.70
N LYS A 377 -8.55 2.32 -25.55
CA LYS A 377 -8.99 0.94 -25.81
C LYS A 377 -8.44 0.00 -24.78
N LEU A 378 -9.26 -0.93 -24.31
CA LEU A 378 -8.80 -2.05 -23.49
C LEU A 378 -7.98 -3.05 -24.32
N PRO A 379 -7.10 -3.84 -23.65
CA PRO A 379 -6.41 -4.95 -24.30
C PRO A 379 -7.42 -5.95 -24.90
N GLU A 380 -7.05 -6.56 -26.03
CA GLU A 380 -7.91 -7.54 -26.72
C GLU A 380 -8.00 -8.88 -25.98
N TYR A 381 -7.01 -9.21 -25.16
CA TYR A 381 -7.04 -10.42 -24.36
C TYR A 381 -8.03 -10.32 -23.19
N LEU A 382 -8.66 -11.43 -22.84
CA LEU A 382 -9.53 -11.52 -21.66
C LEU A 382 -8.81 -12.13 -20.44
N SER A 383 -8.00 -13.16 -20.65
CA SER A 383 -7.22 -13.79 -19.58
C SER A 383 -5.74 -13.47 -19.72
N LYS A 384 -5.05 -13.24 -18.61
CA LYS A 384 -3.64 -12.85 -18.60
C LYS A 384 -2.87 -13.57 -17.50
N GLY A 385 -1.72 -14.14 -17.83
CA GLY A 385 -0.78 -14.69 -16.86
C GLY A 385 0.47 -13.83 -16.77
N TYR A 386 0.91 -13.56 -15.57
CA TYR A 386 2.16 -12.91 -15.20
C TYR A 386 3.06 -13.97 -14.58
N LEU A 387 3.86 -14.62 -15.42
CA LEU A 387 4.57 -15.86 -15.05
C LEU A 387 5.68 -15.65 -14.04
N ASN A 388 6.37 -14.49 -14.09
CA ASN A 388 7.43 -14.18 -13.14
C ASN A 388 6.86 -13.82 -11.76
N THR A 389 5.70 -13.15 -11.75
CA THR A 389 4.99 -12.77 -10.53
C THR A 389 4.13 -13.92 -9.99
N GLY A 390 3.73 -14.86 -10.83
CA GLY A 390 2.79 -15.95 -10.49
C GLY A 390 1.36 -15.44 -10.26
N THR A 391 0.97 -14.42 -11.01
CA THR A 391 -0.39 -13.85 -10.94
C THR A 391 -1.14 -14.18 -12.22
N PHE A 392 -2.34 -14.78 -12.07
CA PHE A 392 -3.15 -15.21 -13.21
C PHE A 392 -4.55 -14.60 -13.11
N ILE A 393 -5.03 -14.04 -14.22
CA ILE A 393 -6.32 -13.41 -14.30
C ILE A 393 -7.17 -14.15 -15.35
N PHE A 394 -8.30 -14.67 -14.92
CA PHE A 394 -9.36 -15.15 -15.79
C PHE A 394 -10.45 -14.09 -15.85
N ARG A 395 -10.97 -13.78 -17.03
CA ARG A 395 -12.16 -12.95 -17.17
C ARG A 395 -12.94 -13.31 -18.44
N ASN A 396 -14.24 -13.04 -18.42
CA ASN A 396 -15.11 -13.18 -19.59
C ASN A 396 -15.41 -11.86 -20.29
N SER A 397 -15.30 -10.74 -19.58
CA SER A 397 -15.44 -9.39 -20.13
C SER A 397 -14.63 -8.39 -19.28
N TRP A 398 -14.58 -7.13 -19.73
CA TRP A 398 -13.99 -6.02 -18.97
C TRP A 398 -15.07 -5.11 -18.33
N GLY A 399 -16.35 -5.38 -18.58
CA GLY A 399 -17.47 -4.56 -18.11
C GLY A 399 -17.95 -4.91 -16.69
N ASP A 400 -18.91 -4.14 -16.20
CA ASP A 400 -19.47 -4.29 -14.86
C ASP A 400 -20.22 -5.63 -14.67
N ASP A 401 -20.56 -6.32 -15.77
CA ASP A 401 -21.17 -7.66 -15.77
C ASP A 401 -20.16 -8.81 -15.79
N ALA A 402 -18.86 -8.49 -15.69
CA ALA A 402 -17.80 -9.48 -15.80
C ALA A 402 -17.84 -10.53 -14.68
N THR A 403 -17.27 -11.68 -15.01
CA THR A 403 -16.75 -12.66 -14.05
C THR A 403 -15.22 -12.59 -14.13
N GLN A 404 -14.57 -12.25 -13.05
CA GLN A 404 -13.10 -12.16 -12.99
C GLN A 404 -12.56 -12.91 -11.78
N MET A 405 -11.64 -13.85 -12.02
CA MET A 405 -10.87 -14.49 -10.95
C MET A 405 -9.42 -14.06 -11.05
N VAL A 406 -8.86 -13.65 -9.93
CA VAL A 406 -7.42 -13.37 -9.78
C VAL A 406 -6.81 -14.44 -8.89
N VAL A 407 -5.75 -15.09 -9.36
CA VAL A 407 -5.06 -16.19 -8.66
C VAL A 407 -3.64 -15.75 -8.34
N LYS A 408 -3.20 -16.00 -7.11
CA LYS A 408 -1.83 -15.79 -6.65
C LYS A 408 -1.16 -17.12 -6.41
N ALA A 409 -0.22 -17.49 -7.29
CA ALA A 409 0.51 -18.77 -7.25
C ALA A 409 1.91 -18.56 -7.86
N GLY A 410 2.79 -17.92 -7.10
CA GLY A 410 4.09 -17.45 -7.60
C GLY A 410 5.25 -17.69 -6.65
N PRO A 411 6.35 -16.97 -6.87
CA PRO A 411 7.56 -17.10 -6.08
C PRO A 411 7.31 -16.68 -4.62
N PRO A 412 8.22 -17.06 -3.71
CA PRO A 412 8.21 -16.53 -2.36
C PRO A 412 8.48 -15.04 -2.39
N ALA A 413 7.82 -14.30 -1.51
CA ALA A 413 8.04 -12.87 -1.31
C ALA A 413 8.27 -12.56 0.16
N PHE A 414 8.75 -11.35 0.44
CA PHE A 414 9.19 -10.93 1.75
C PHE A 414 8.26 -9.88 2.36
N TRP A 415 8.43 -9.60 3.63
CA TRP A 415 7.77 -8.57 4.43
C TRP A 415 6.25 -8.57 4.40
N HIS A 416 5.64 -8.01 3.35
CA HIS A 416 4.20 -7.82 3.25
C HIS A 416 3.47 -9.00 2.62
N ASN A 417 4.21 -10.00 2.15
CA ASN A 417 3.63 -11.24 1.67
C ASN A 417 3.10 -12.09 2.84
N GLN A 418 2.11 -12.94 2.53
CA GLN A 418 1.51 -13.87 3.48
C GLN A 418 1.68 -15.31 2.98
N PRO A 419 1.57 -16.33 3.85
CA PRO A 419 1.66 -17.73 3.46
C PRO A 419 0.36 -18.21 2.82
N ASP A 420 0.04 -17.67 1.64
CA ASP A 420 -1.26 -17.78 0.95
C ASP A 420 -1.14 -18.38 -0.46
N ASN A 421 -0.02 -19.03 -0.80
CA ASN A 421 0.26 -19.50 -2.14
C ASN A 421 -0.84 -20.46 -2.66
N GLY A 422 -1.32 -20.18 -3.88
CA GLY A 422 -2.44 -20.86 -4.49
C GLY A 422 -3.81 -20.22 -4.19
N THR A 423 -3.86 -19.12 -3.43
CA THR A 423 -5.11 -18.39 -3.14
C THR A 423 -5.68 -17.70 -4.37
N PHE A 424 -6.95 -17.33 -4.31
CA PHE A 424 -7.64 -16.56 -5.35
C PHE A 424 -8.72 -15.67 -4.75
N GLU A 425 -9.13 -14.65 -5.51
CA GLU A 425 -10.37 -13.89 -5.32
C GLU A 425 -11.24 -14.00 -6.57
N LEU A 426 -12.54 -13.99 -6.39
CA LEU A 426 -13.52 -14.06 -7.49
C LEU A 426 -14.52 -12.93 -7.40
N TRP A 427 -14.51 -12.07 -8.41
CA TRP A 427 -15.46 -10.97 -8.57
C TRP A 427 -16.54 -11.31 -9.60
N TYR A 428 -17.80 -10.95 -9.30
CA TYR A 428 -18.94 -11.10 -10.18
C TYR A 428 -19.92 -9.96 -9.97
N LYS A 429 -20.20 -9.18 -11.02
CA LYS A 429 -21.23 -8.14 -11.06
C LYS A 429 -21.28 -7.24 -9.81
N GLY A 430 -20.15 -6.68 -9.39
CA GLY A 430 -20.08 -5.76 -8.24
C GLY A 430 -19.80 -6.41 -6.90
N HIS A 431 -19.72 -7.74 -6.81
CA HIS A 431 -19.38 -8.44 -5.58
C HIS A 431 -18.09 -9.26 -5.69
N ASN A 432 -17.21 -9.12 -4.71
CA ASN A 432 -16.13 -10.07 -4.50
C ASN A 432 -16.69 -11.28 -3.71
N LEU A 433 -16.84 -12.40 -4.39
CA LEU A 433 -17.49 -13.61 -3.86
C LEU A 433 -16.57 -14.49 -3.00
N PHE A 434 -15.26 -14.28 -3.08
CA PHE A 434 -14.23 -14.96 -2.28
C PHE A 434 -13.14 -13.97 -1.88
N PRO A 435 -13.50 -12.88 -1.15
CA PRO A 435 -12.51 -11.86 -0.79
C PRO A 435 -11.42 -12.45 0.12
N ASP A 436 -10.18 -12.09 -0.10
CA ASP A 436 -9.08 -12.43 0.79
C ASP A 436 -9.28 -11.80 2.18
N SER A 437 -8.60 -12.30 3.19
CA SER A 437 -8.73 -11.76 4.55
C SER A 437 -8.09 -10.38 4.71
N GLY A 438 -7.05 -10.05 3.92
CA GLY A 438 -6.27 -8.82 4.06
C GLY A 438 -5.34 -8.85 5.27
N ALA A 439 -5.00 -7.68 5.83
CA ALA A 439 -3.92 -7.56 6.81
C ALA A 439 -4.33 -7.09 8.21
N TYR A 440 -5.37 -6.32 8.33
CA TYR A 440 -5.92 -5.67 9.52
C TYR A 440 -4.97 -4.68 10.20
N ILE A 441 -3.81 -5.14 10.75
CA ILE A 441 -2.93 -4.31 11.57
C ILE A 441 -1.45 -4.74 11.42
N TYR A 442 -0.51 -3.82 11.72
CA TYR A 442 0.92 -4.11 11.68
C TYR A 442 1.55 -4.27 13.07
N SER A 443 1.08 -3.50 14.04
CA SER A 443 1.62 -3.52 15.40
C SER A 443 0.55 -3.22 16.45
N GLY A 444 0.82 -3.57 17.70
CA GLY A 444 -0.06 -3.36 18.83
C GLY A 444 0.41 -4.12 20.06
N ASP A 445 -0.43 -4.19 21.07
CA ASP A 445 -0.22 -5.09 22.21
C ASP A 445 -0.49 -6.55 21.81
N GLU A 446 -0.27 -7.47 22.74
CA GLU A 446 -0.41 -8.90 22.47
C GLU A 446 -1.83 -9.30 22.04
N GLU A 447 -2.87 -8.66 22.59
CA GLU A 447 -4.26 -8.94 22.22
C GLU A 447 -4.54 -8.50 20.77
N ILE A 448 -4.02 -7.36 20.37
CA ILE A 448 -4.14 -6.87 18.99
C ILE A 448 -3.30 -7.72 18.04
N MET A 449 -2.11 -8.12 18.46
CA MET A 449 -1.22 -8.95 17.63
C MET A 449 -1.75 -10.38 17.40
N LYS A 450 -2.68 -10.89 18.22
CA LYS A 450 -3.43 -12.12 17.90
C LYS A 450 -4.17 -12.00 16.58
N TRP A 451 -4.77 -10.84 16.32
CA TRP A 451 -5.45 -10.58 15.05
C TRP A 451 -4.48 -10.50 13.87
N ARG A 452 -3.31 -9.83 14.03
CA ARG A 452 -2.27 -9.84 12.98
C ARG A 452 -1.88 -11.27 12.61
N ARG A 453 -1.67 -12.13 13.60
CA ARG A 453 -1.36 -13.56 13.38
C ARG A 453 -2.52 -14.28 12.68
N TRP A 454 -3.78 -14.04 13.10
CA TRP A 454 -4.94 -14.67 12.48
C TRP A 454 -5.06 -14.33 10.99
N PHE A 455 -4.97 -13.03 10.63
CA PHE A 455 -5.10 -12.57 9.25
C PHE A 455 -3.99 -13.11 8.34
N ARG A 456 -2.84 -13.46 8.88
CA ARG A 456 -1.70 -14.00 8.14
C ARG A 456 -1.66 -15.53 8.06
N ARG A 457 -2.55 -16.25 8.73
CA ARG A 457 -2.56 -17.71 8.70
C ARG A 457 -2.98 -18.22 7.32
N THR A 458 -2.38 -19.30 6.87
CA THR A 458 -2.75 -19.95 5.59
C THR A 458 -4.22 -20.33 5.53
N ASP A 459 -4.83 -20.76 6.65
CA ASP A 459 -6.24 -21.12 6.72
C ASP A 459 -7.20 -19.91 6.68
N SER A 460 -6.69 -18.68 6.68
CA SER A 460 -7.45 -17.46 6.40
C SER A 460 -7.50 -17.09 4.92
N HIS A 461 -6.97 -17.93 4.03
CA HIS A 461 -6.95 -17.72 2.58
C HIS A 461 -7.67 -18.86 1.84
N ASN A 462 -7.91 -18.69 0.52
CA ASN A 462 -8.60 -19.66 -0.32
C ASN A 462 -7.63 -20.73 -0.85
N THR A 463 -7.04 -21.51 0.04
CA THR A 463 -6.02 -22.52 -0.30
C THR A 463 -6.05 -23.73 0.65
N ILE A 464 -5.17 -24.69 0.42
CA ILE A 464 -5.04 -25.90 1.25
C ILE A 464 -4.11 -25.67 2.45
N THR A 465 -4.44 -26.29 3.59
CA THR A 465 -3.53 -26.50 4.71
C THR A 465 -3.39 -27.99 5.05
N LEU A 466 -2.28 -28.35 5.69
CA LEU A 466 -2.06 -29.65 6.35
C LEU A 466 -2.07 -29.42 7.87
N ASP A 467 -2.98 -30.09 8.59
CA ASP A 467 -3.18 -29.94 10.05
C ASP A 467 -3.44 -28.49 10.50
N ASN A 468 -4.04 -27.64 9.66
CA ASN A 468 -4.24 -26.20 9.90
C ASN A 468 -2.96 -25.42 10.20
N LYS A 469 -1.80 -25.91 9.77
CA LYS A 469 -0.51 -25.23 9.90
C LYS A 469 -0.32 -24.26 8.73
N ASP A 470 0.52 -23.24 8.93
CA ASP A 470 0.91 -22.35 7.86
C ASP A 470 1.86 -23.03 6.87
N ILE A 471 1.69 -22.74 5.57
CA ILE A 471 2.65 -23.19 4.56
C ILE A 471 4.00 -22.51 4.79
N GLN A 472 5.06 -23.24 4.59
CA GLN A 472 6.41 -22.69 4.59
C GLN A 472 6.65 -21.85 3.34
N THR A 473 7.67 -20.99 3.39
CA THR A 473 8.11 -20.22 2.22
C THR A 473 8.36 -21.20 1.06
N THR A 474 7.60 -21.05 -0.01
CA THR A 474 7.64 -21.95 -1.16
C THR A 474 7.41 -21.19 -2.46
N ASP A 475 8.03 -21.69 -3.52
CA ASP A 475 7.76 -21.27 -4.88
C ASP A 475 6.64 -22.12 -5.49
N SER A 476 5.70 -21.48 -6.16
CA SER A 476 4.67 -22.20 -6.93
C SER A 476 5.10 -22.33 -8.39
N LYS A 477 5.15 -23.56 -8.87
CA LYS A 477 5.47 -23.84 -10.27
C LYS A 477 4.21 -23.75 -11.12
N THR A 478 4.26 -22.99 -12.21
CA THR A 478 3.23 -23.03 -13.26
C THR A 478 3.51 -24.18 -14.19
N LEU A 479 2.69 -25.22 -14.13
CA LEU A 479 2.82 -26.42 -14.96
C LEU A 479 2.10 -26.25 -16.32
N LEU A 480 1.00 -25.49 -16.32
CA LEU A 480 0.24 -25.18 -17.52
C LEU A 480 -0.48 -23.83 -17.35
N TRP A 481 -0.37 -22.97 -18.35
CA TRP A 481 -1.22 -21.81 -18.52
C TRP A 481 -1.67 -21.72 -19.98
N ASN A 482 -2.97 -21.88 -20.21
CA ASN A 482 -3.56 -21.79 -21.55
C ASN A 482 -4.80 -20.89 -21.51
N PRO A 483 -4.62 -19.57 -21.76
CA PRO A 483 -5.68 -18.57 -21.65
C PRO A 483 -6.57 -18.45 -22.90
N ASP A 484 -6.06 -18.82 -24.09
CA ASP A 484 -6.63 -18.44 -25.38
C ASP A 484 -7.55 -19.52 -25.98
N VAL A 485 -8.14 -20.34 -25.11
CA VAL A 485 -9.08 -21.40 -25.46
C VAL A 485 -10.47 -21.09 -24.92
N GLU A 486 -11.50 -21.80 -25.39
CA GLU A 486 -12.87 -21.64 -24.89
C GLU A 486 -13.00 -21.90 -23.39
N THR A 487 -12.23 -22.86 -22.87
CA THR A 487 -12.11 -23.14 -21.44
C THR A 487 -10.66 -22.90 -20.99
N PRO A 488 -10.30 -21.66 -20.63
CA PRO A 488 -8.97 -21.37 -20.10
C PRO A 488 -8.61 -22.24 -18.92
N VAL A 489 -7.34 -22.65 -18.83
CA VAL A 489 -6.85 -23.52 -17.76
C VAL A 489 -5.53 -23.04 -17.19
N LEU A 490 -5.43 -23.12 -15.87
CA LEU A 490 -4.20 -22.93 -15.09
C LEU A 490 -3.94 -24.19 -14.28
N VAL A 491 -2.69 -24.67 -14.27
CA VAL A 491 -2.23 -25.72 -13.35
C VAL A 491 -0.98 -25.22 -12.63
N THR A 492 -1.06 -25.15 -11.32
CA THR A 492 0.05 -24.75 -10.45
C THR A 492 0.32 -25.82 -9.40
N GLU A 493 1.55 -25.82 -8.90
CA GLU A 493 1.99 -26.82 -7.90
C GLU A 493 2.96 -26.16 -6.91
N ASN A 494 2.79 -26.44 -5.62
CA ASN A 494 3.72 -26.00 -4.58
C ASN A 494 4.00 -27.10 -3.55
N GLN A 495 5.09 -26.94 -2.81
CA GLN A 495 5.55 -27.85 -1.75
C GLN A 495 5.67 -27.10 -0.42
N GLY A 496 4.57 -26.48 0.02
CA GLY A 496 4.54 -25.67 1.24
C GLY A 496 4.66 -26.46 2.55
N TYR A 497 4.68 -27.78 2.52
CA TYR A 497 4.89 -28.67 3.67
C TYR A 497 5.86 -29.78 3.28
N GLU A 498 6.64 -30.24 4.26
CA GLU A 498 7.57 -31.35 4.04
C GLU A 498 6.83 -32.63 3.62
N GLY A 499 7.28 -33.24 2.53
CA GLY A 499 6.67 -34.45 1.99
C GLY A 499 5.23 -34.28 1.48
N PHE A 500 4.79 -33.06 1.19
CA PHE A 500 3.45 -32.75 0.74
C PHE A 500 3.50 -31.83 -0.48
N THR A 501 2.81 -32.22 -1.53
CA THR A 501 2.63 -31.40 -2.73
C THR A 501 1.15 -31.05 -2.89
N HIS A 502 0.87 -29.76 -3.06
CA HIS A 502 -0.45 -29.26 -3.46
C HIS A 502 -0.42 -28.87 -4.93
N ARG A 503 -1.25 -29.52 -5.74
CA ARG A 503 -1.53 -29.15 -7.12
C ARG A 503 -2.94 -28.58 -7.21
N ARG A 504 -3.06 -27.39 -7.78
CA ARG A 504 -4.34 -26.74 -8.08
C ARG A 504 -4.49 -26.58 -9.58
N SER A 505 -5.58 -27.12 -10.12
CA SER A 505 -5.97 -26.97 -11.53
C SER A 505 -7.27 -26.17 -11.59
N ILE A 506 -7.29 -25.05 -12.31
CA ILE A 506 -8.44 -24.15 -12.42
C ILE A 506 -8.86 -24.10 -13.89
N PHE A 507 -10.11 -24.50 -14.16
CA PHE A 507 -10.74 -24.42 -15.48
C PHE A 507 -11.83 -23.34 -15.44
N PHE A 508 -11.78 -22.37 -16.36
CA PHE A 508 -12.87 -21.41 -16.56
C PHE A 508 -13.77 -21.88 -17.70
N VAL A 509 -14.72 -22.74 -17.38
CA VAL A 509 -15.50 -23.54 -18.32
C VAL A 509 -16.43 -22.66 -19.14
N GLY A 510 -16.19 -22.62 -20.47
CA GLY A 510 -16.93 -21.78 -21.41
C GLY A 510 -16.95 -20.30 -21.00
N ARG A 511 -16.00 -19.86 -20.17
CA ARG A 511 -15.94 -18.53 -19.55
C ARG A 511 -17.21 -18.15 -18.75
N LYS A 512 -17.86 -19.15 -18.11
CA LYS A 512 -19.09 -18.97 -17.35
C LYS A 512 -18.96 -19.37 -15.88
N TYR A 513 -18.27 -20.44 -15.56
CA TYR A 513 -18.11 -20.95 -14.20
C TYR A 513 -16.74 -21.62 -14.01
N PHE A 514 -16.34 -21.79 -12.79
CA PHE A 514 -15.03 -22.37 -12.47
C PHE A 514 -15.15 -23.79 -11.96
N VAL A 515 -14.21 -24.65 -12.40
CA VAL A 515 -13.95 -25.94 -11.82
C VAL A 515 -12.53 -25.94 -11.30
N ILE A 516 -12.38 -26.06 -9.98
CA ILE A 516 -11.10 -26.11 -9.30
C ILE A 516 -10.87 -27.53 -8.85
N VAL A 517 -9.76 -28.14 -9.27
CA VAL A 517 -9.33 -29.44 -8.79
C VAL A 517 -8.10 -29.27 -7.92
N ASP A 518 -8.22 -29.65 -6.66
CA ASP A 518 -7.13 -29.65 -5.70
C ASP A 518 -6.68 -31.10 -5.44
N GLU A 519 -5.41 -31.37 -5.65
CA GLU A 519 -4.77 -32.68 -5.44
C GLU A 519 -3.63 -32.52 -4.43
N ALA A 520 -3.77 -33.22 -3.29
CA ALA A 520 -2.79 -33.25 -2.22
C ALA A 520 -2.12 -34.64 -2.19
N TYR A 521 -0.83 -34.69 -2.47
CA TYR A 521 -0.09 -35.94 -2.59
C TYR A 521 1.33 -35.86 -1.99
N GLY A 522 1.99 -36.99 -1.89
CA GLY A 522 3.29 -37.18 -1.25
C GLY A 522 3.19 -37.99 0.04
N PRO A 523 4.34 -38.29 0.68
CA PRO A 523 4.39 -39.19 1.85
C PRO A 523 3.75 -38.60 3.11
N ALA A 524 3.61 -37.29 3.25
CA ALA A 524 3.06 -36.68 4.48
C ALA A 524 1.63 -37.22 4.76
N ALA A 525 1.38 -37.57 6.03
CA ALA A 525 0.06 -37.88 6.57
C ALA A 525 -0.43 -36.72 7.42
N GLY A 526 -1.75 -36.63 7.63
CA GLY A 526 -2.39 -35.58 8.42
C GLY A 526 -3.79 -35.27 7.92
N THR A 527 -4.37 -34.18 8.43
CA THR A 527 -5.65 -33.66 7.95
C THR A 527 -5.40 -32.61 6.87
N VAL A 528 -5.87 -32.90 5.67
CA VAL A 528 -5.91 -31.94 4.56
C VAL A 528 -7.14 -31.06 4.74
N ASN A 529 -6.96 -29.74 4.82
CA ASN A 529 -8.04 -28.78 4.99
C ASN A 529 -8.08 -27.87 3.75
N LEU A 530 -9.11 -28.00 2.93
CA LEU A 530 -9.37 -27.13 1.78
C LEU A 530 -10.24 -25.97 2.25
N ASN A 531 -9.67 -24.77 2.32
CA ASN A 531 -10.29 -23.60 2.92
C ASN A 531 -10.85 -22.64 1.86
N TYR A 532 -12.04 -22.07 2.14
CA TYR A 532 -12.66 -21.00 1.36
C TYR A 532 -13.22 -19.93 2.27
N GLN A 533 -12.86 -18.68 1.97
CA GLN A 533 -13.30 -17.50 2.67
C GLN A 533 -14.57 -16.96 1.98
N MET A 534 -15.71 -17.04 2.66
CA MET A 534 -16.99 -16.64 2.07
C MET A 534 -17.13 -15.11 2.05
N PRO A 535 -17.95 -14.53 1.17
CA PRO A 535 -18.23 -13.10 1.20
C PRO A 535 -19.00 -12.68 2.46
N MET A 536 -19.06 -11.39 2.73
CA MET A 536 -19.98 -10.83 3.74
C MET A 536 -21.41 -10.92 3.23
N GLY A 537 -22.37 -11.15 4.13
CA GLY A 537 -23.80 -11.25 3.82
C GLY A 537 -24.41 -12.63 4.04
N GLU A 538 -25.62 -12.81 3.56
CA GLU A 538 -26.39 -14.04 3.79
C GLU A 538 -25.92 -15.19 2.90
N ILE A 539 -25.64 -16.32 3.53
CA ILE A 539 -25.16 -17.53 2.85
C ILE A 539 -25.91 -18.75 3.37
N VAL A 540 -26.41 -19.54 2.45
CA VAL A 540 -27.05 -20.84 2.73
C VAL A 540 -26.02 -21.95 2.65
N PHE A 541 -25.78 -22.62 3.76
CA PHE A 541 -24.88 -23.76 3.85
C PHE A 541 -25.66 -25.07 3.93
N ASN A 542 -25.18 -26.09 3.23
CA ASN A 542 -25.68 -27.43 3.33
C ASN A 542 -24.52 -28.44 3.43
N THR A 543 -24.19 -28.81 4.66
CA THR A 543 -23.05 -29.70 4.94
C THR A 543 -23.24 -31.10 4.35
N GLY A 544 -24.48 -31.62 4.35
CA GLY A 544 -24.78 -32.95 3.76
C GLY A 544 -24.66 -32.98 2.24
N LYS A 545 -24.83 -31.85 1.55
CA LYS A 545 -24.63 -31.72 0.10
C LYS A 545 -23.25 -31.15 -0.26
N MET A 546 -22.44 -30.74 0.73
CA MET A 546 -21.16 -30.02 0.55
C MET A 546 -21.33 -28.76 -0.29
N THR A 547 -22.36 -27.94 0.00
CA THR A 547 -22.66 -26.70 -0.75
C THR A 547 -22.68 -25.47 0.12
N ALA A 548 -22.33 -24.34 -0.50
CA ALA A 548 -22.54 -22.99 0.00
C ALA A 548 -23.11 -22.13 -1.14
N ALA A 549 -24.14 -21.35 -0.87
CA ALA A 549 -24.76 -20.46 -1.86
C ALA A 549 -25.07 -19.10 -1.22
N THR A 550 -24.79 -18.01 -1.92
CA THR A 550 -25.18 -16.67 -1.47
C THR A 550 -26.67 -16.42 -1.67
N ASP A 551 -27.26 -15.56 -0.84
CA ASP A 551 -28.65 -15.13 -0.93
C ASP A 551 -28.75 -13.59 -1.01
N PHE A 552 -28.01 -13.00 -1.96
CA PHE A 552 -28.02 -11.57 -2.22
C PHE A 552 -29.19 -11.19 -3.11
N LYS A 553 -29.80 -10.02 -2.85
CA LYS A 553 -31.01 -9.59 -3.55
C LYS A 553 -30.76 -8.74 -4.80
N ASP A 554 -29.50 -8.45 -5.10
CA ASP A 554 -29.06 -7.59 -6.20
C ASP A 554 -28.69 -8.34 -7.50
N GLY A 555 -28.79 -9.67 -7.51
CA GLY A 555 -28.49 -10.47 -8.70
C GLY A 555 -27.01 -10.80 -8.88
N SER A 556 -26.20 -10.72 -7.82
CA SER A 556 -24.76 -11.02 -7.86
C SER A 556 -24.42 -12.19 -6.95
N ASN A 557 -24.96 -13.37 -7.26
CA ASN A 557 -24.87 -14.56 -6.43
C ASN A 557 -23.87 -15.59 -6.96
N MET A 558 -23.67 -16.62 -6.14
CA MET A 558 -22.96 -17.83 -6.53
C MET A 558 -23.52 -19.06 -5.81
N ILE A 559 -23.28 -20.23 -6.38
CA ILE A 559 -23.29 -21.50 -5.67
C ILE A 559 -21.95 -22.20 -5.83
N MET A 560 -21.44 -22.70 -4.72
CA MET A 560 -20.27 -23.56 -4.68
C MET A 560 -20.69 -24.96 -4.24
N LYS A 561 -20.18 -26.00 -4.90
CA LYS A 561 -20.30 -27.40 -4.47
C LYS A 561 -18.95 -28.09 -4.54
N CYS A 562 -18.56 -28.75 -3.44
CA CYS A 562 -17.38 -29.57 -3.37
C CYS A 562 -17.71 -31.06 -3.52
N PHE A 563 -16.95 -31.77 -4.33
CA PHE A 563 -16.93 -33.23 -4.46
C PHE A 563 -15.61 -33.69 -3.89
N ALA A 564 -15.69 -34.43 -2.79
CA ALA A 564 -14.56 -34.78 -1.93
C ALA A 564 -14.57 -36.29 -1.63
N PRO A 565 -13.50 -36.86 -1.04
CA PRO A 565 -13.51 -38.22 -0.49
C PRO A 565 -14.65 -38.46 0.52
N GLU A 566 -15.10 -39.71 0.68
CA GLU A 566 -16.23 -40.03 1.57
C GLU A 566 -15.99 -39.68 3.04
N ASN A 567 -14.72 -39.68 3.48
CA ASN A 567 -14.31 -39.32 4.84
C ASN A 567 -14.11 -37.81 5.05
N THR A 568 -14.65 -36.97 4.17
CA THR A 568 -14.54 -35.52 4.27
C THR A 568 -15.67 -34.94 5.09
N GLU A 569 -15.31 -34.03 6.03
CA GLU A 569 -16.24 -33.19 6.78
C GLU A 569 -16.22 -31.78 6.26
N MET A 570 -17.40 -31.17 6.03
CA MET A 570 -17.53 -29.73 5.77
C MET A 570 -17.76 -29.02 7.08
N ALA A 571 -16.76 -28.26 7.54
CA ALA A 571 -16.83 -27.40 8.73
C ALA A 571 -17.12 -25.94 8.34
N ILE A 572 -17.93 -25.26 9.16
CA ILE A 572 -18.26 -23.85 9.03
C ILE A 572 -17.75 -23.14 10.28
N SER A 573 -17.01 -22.07 10.12
CA SER A 573 -16.47 -21.29 11.24
C SER A 573 -16.53 -19.80 10.96
N ASP A 574 -16.27 -19.00 11.99
CA ASP A 574 -16.16 -17.55 11.86
C ASP A 574 -14.84 -17.19 11.15
N GLY A 575 -14.91 -16.16 10.34
CA GLY A 575 -13.79 -15.55 9.64
C GLY A 575 -13.94 -14.04 9.61
N TRP A 576 -12.94 -13.37 9.11
CA TRP A 576 -12.94 -11.91 9.01
C TRP A 576 -12.31 -11.44 7.70
N HIS A 577 -12.76 -10.28 7.25
CA HIS A 577 -12.18 -9.53 6.14
C HIS A 577 -11.76 -8.13 6.61
N SER A 578 -10.59 -7.69 6.20
CA SER A 578 -10.06 -6.37 6.54
C SER A 578 -9.83 -5.52 5.29
N PRO A 579 -10.83 -4.72 4.88
CA PRO A 579 -10.70 -3.85 3.72
C PRO A 579 -9.82 -2.63 3.98
N ALA A 580 -9.59 -2.28 5.25
CA ALA A 580 -8.81 -1.11 5.63
C ALA A 580 -8.06 -1.34 6.96
N TYR A 581 -7.01 -0.56 7.18
CA TYR A 581 -6.22 -0.62 8.42
C TYR A 581 -7.11 -0.42 9.65
N ARG A 582 -7.03 -1.34 10.62
CA ARG A 582 -7.83 -1.42 11.85
C ARG A 582 -9.35 -1.62 11.64
N THR A 583 -9.76 -1.97 10.44
CA THR A 583 -11.15 -2.33 10.15
C THR A 583 -11.25 -3.83 9.93
N LYS A 584 -12.20 -4.49 10.60
CA LYS A 584 -12.46 -5.91 10.36
C LYS A 584 -13.97 -6.15 10.33
N LEU A 585 -14.39 -6.89 9.30
CA LEU A 585 -15.76 -7.26 9.03
C LEU A 585 -15.93 -8.77 9.27
N GLU A 586 -17.00 -9.15 9.92
CA GLU A 586 -17.32 -10.57 10.16
C GLU A 586 -17.83 -11.23 8.89
N ARG A 587 -17.43 -12.48 8.70
CA ARG A 587 -17.90 -13.36 7.62
C ARG A 587 -17.84 -14.84 8.06
N LYS A 588 -18.25 -15.75 7.20
CA LYS A 588 -18.04 -17.19 7.42
C LYS A 588 -16.88 -17.70 6.58
N LYS A 589 -16.26 -18.74 7.08
CA LYS A 589 -15.25 -19.55 6.40
C LYS A 589 -15.76 -20.99 6.36
N ILE A 590 -15.53 -21.69 5.25
CA ILE A 590 -15.75 -23.14 5.14
C ILE A 590 -14.43 -23.87 4.96
N SER A 591 -14.35 -25.08 5.49
CA SER A 591 -13.21 -25.96 5.36
C SER A 591 -13.69 -27.37 5.08
N PHE A 592 -13.13 -28.02 4.05
CA PHE A 592 -13.36 -29.45 3.76
C PHE A 592 -12.17 -30.20 4.32
N ASN A 593 -12.41 -30.93 5.41
CA ASN A 593 -11.38 -31.60 6.20
C ASN A 593 -11.36 -33.10 5.89
N THR A 594 -10.24 -33.61 5.41
CA THR A 594 -10.07 -35.02 5.00
C THR A 594 -8.82 -35.60 5.64
N ALA A 595 -8.96 -36.72 6.35
CA ALA A 595 -7.81 -37.46 6.84
C ALA A 595 -7.08 -38.11 5.65
N LYS A 596 -5.79 -37.85 5.51
CA LYS A 596 -4.89 -38.39 4.49
C LYS A 596 -3.87 -39.31 5.16
N ALA A 597 -3.84 -40.55 4.76
CA ALA A 597 -2.81 -41.52 5.20
C ALA A 597 -1.48 -41.26 4.46
N GLU A 598 -0.39 -41.86 4.97
CA GLU A 598 0.91 -41.82 4.33
C GLU A 598 0.86 -42.35 2.90
N GLY A 599 1.40 -41.61 1.93
CA GLY A 599 1.41 -42.00 0.51
C GLY A 599 0.05 -41.93 -0.19
N GLU A 600 -1.06 -41.70 0.50
CA GLU A 600 -2.37 -41.48 -0.10
C GLU A 600 -2.45 -40.18 -0.89
N VAL A 601 -3.36 -40.14 -1.87
CA VAL A 601 -3.67 -38.90 -2.63
C VAL A 601 -5.09 -38.44 -2.27
N THR A 602 -5.21 -37.25 -1.71
CA THR A 602 -6.50 -36.63 -1.43
C THR A 602 -6.87 -35.68 -2.56
N ARG A 603 -8.09 -35.79 -3.09
CA ARG A 603 -8.53 -35.07 -4.30
C ARG A 603 -9.90 -34.45 -4.11
N TYR A 604 -10.02 -33.16 -4.48
CA TYR A 604 -11.28 -32.42 -4.44
C TYR A 604 -11.63 -31.86 -5.82
N ILE A 605 -12.92 -31.77 -6.11
CA ILE A 605 -13.43 -31.01 -7.25
C ILE A 605 -14.39 -29.97 -6.69
N SER A 606 -14.04 -28.69 -6.71
CA SER A 606 -14.90 -27.58 -6.34
C SER A 606 -15.46 -26.93 -7.60
N VAL A 607 -16.78 -26.91 -7.73
CA VAL A 607 -17.48 -26.23 -8.83
C VAL A 607 -18.10 -24.96 -8.29
N ILE A 608 -17.68 -23.81 -8.82
CA ILE A 608 -18.15 -22.47 -8.41
C ILE A 608 -18.89 -21.83 -9.59
N VAL A 609 -20.17 -21.59 -9.41
CA VAL A 609 -21.04 -21.05 -10.45
C VAL A 609 -21.55 -19.69 -10.03
N PRO A 610 -21.00 -18.58 -10.58
CA PRO A 610 -21.64 -17.28 -10.50
C PRO A 610 -23.01 -17.31 -11.17
N LYS A 611 -24.00 -16.70 -10.57
CA LYS A 611 -25.39 -16.69 -11.08
C LYS A 611 -26.17 -15.49 -10.55
N ASP A 612 -27.23 -15.10 -11.23
CA ASP A 612 -28.05 -13.97 -10.83
C ASP A 612 -29.03 -14.35 -9.70
N GLU A 613 -29.63 -15.53 -9.79
CA GLU A 613 -30.63 -15.98 -8.83
C GLU A 613 -30.00 -16.46 -7.51
N PRO A 614 -30.56 -16.11 -6.36
CA PRO A 614 -30.08 -16.59 -5.05
C PRO A 614 -30.38 -18.08 -4.83
N GLY A 615 -29.83 -18.67 -3.74
CA GLY A 615 -30.18 -20.01 -3.26
C GLY A 615 -29.41 -21.18 -3.88
N ASP A 616 -29.71 -22.41 -3.42
CA ASP A 616 -28.92 -23.62 -3.67
C ASP A 616 -29.57 -24.65 -4.61
N ASP A 617 -30.58 -24.28 -5.38
CA ASP A 617 -31.38 -25.22 -6.21
C ASP A 617 -30.68 -25.72 -7.47
N LEU A 618 -29.49 -25.19 -7.82
CA LEU A 618 -28.79 -25.57 -9.02
C LEU A 618 -28.17 -26.97 -8.89
N LYS A 619 -28.60 -27.89 -9.77
CA LYS A 619 -28.06 -29.26 -9.79
C LYS A 619 -26.65 -29.28 -10.40
N ILE A 620 -25.66 -29.65 -9.59
CA ILE A 620 -24.26 -29.75 -10.01
C ILE A 620 -23.80 -31.21 -9.77
N THR A 621 -23.12 -31.79 -10.76
CA THR A 621 -22.44 -33.07 -10.64
C THR A 621 -21.05 -33.00 -11.22
N ALA A 622 -20.07 -33.59 -10.52
CA ALA A 622 -18.69 -33.70 -11.02
C ALA A 622 -18.07 -35.03 -10.54
N SER A 623 -17.15 -35.56 -11.31
CA SER A 623 -16.38 -36.75 -10.93
C SER A 623 -15.10 -36.86 -11.73
N PHE A 624 -14.09 -37.51 -11.16
CA PHE A 624 -12.90 -37.92 -11.91
C PHE A 624 -13.28 -39.01 -12.94
N ILE A 625 -12.81 -38.84 -14.18
CA ILE A 625 -12.97 -39.87 -15.22
C ILE A 625 -11.96 -40.98 -14.97
N SER A 626 -10.69 -40.64 -14.69
CA SER A 626 -9.70 -41.60 -14.20
C SER A 626 -9.71 -41.61 -12.67
N LYS A 627 -9.99 -42.77 -12.08
CA LYS A 627 -9.93 -42.96 -10.63
C LYS A 627 -8.49 -42.94 -10.11
N ALA A 628 -7.54 -43.42 -10.91
CA ALA A 628 -6.13 -43.37 -10.56
C ALA A 628 -5.59 -41.92 -10.70
N PHE A 629 -4.80 -41.52 -9.73
CA PHE A 629 -4.04 -40.25 -9.80
C PHE A 629 -2.92 -40.39 -10.84
N SER A 630 -2.66 -39.31 -11.56
CA SER A 630 -1.52 -39.17 -12.48
C SER A 630 -0.85 -37.84 -12.28
N GLN A 631 0.46 -37.86 -12.15
CA GLN A 631 1.23 -36.60 -12.09
C GLN A 631 1.24 -35.83 -13.42
N ASN A 632 0.99 -36.50 -14.54
CA ASN A 632 1.12 -35.89 -15.86
C ASN A 632 -0.21 -35.57 -16.54
N SER A 633 -1.34 -35.96 -15.94
CA SER A 633 -2.63 -35.70 -16.59
C SER A 633 -3.79 -35.67 -15.59
N LEU A 634 -4.81 -34.90 -15.96
CA LEU A 634 -6.08 -34.85 -15.26
C LEU A 634 -7.22 -35.01 -16.25
N SER A 635 -8.26 -35.74 -15.84
CA SER A 635 -9.53 -35.79 -16.59
C SER A 635 -10.70 -35.85 -15.63
N VAL A 636 -11.59 -34.85 -15.70
CA VAL A 636 -12.83 -34.79 -14.91
C VAL A 636 -14.02 -34.54 -15.84
N GLN A 637 -15.20 -34.96 -15.40
CA GLN A 637 -16.46 -34.59 -16.03
C GLN A 637 -17.28 -33.74 -15.08
N VAL A 638 -17.92 -32.70 -15.60
CA VAL A 638 -18.80 -31.82 -14.86
C VAL A 638 -20.11 -31.60 -15.61
N LYS A 639 -21.20 -31.41 -14.87
CA LYS A 639 -22.48 -30.98 -15.42
C LYS A 639 -23.12 -29.95 -14.47
N VAL A 640 -23.52 -28.81 -15.01
CA VAL A 640 -24.17 -27.72 -14.30
C VAL A 640 -25.58 -27.52 -14.89
N GLY A 641 -26.59 -27.64 -14.04
CA GLY A 641 -27.98 -27.43 -14.44
C GLY A 641 -28.45 -28.37 -15.58
N LYS A 642 -28.96 -27.74 -16.65
CA LYS A 642 -29.45 -28.40 -17.86
C LYS A 642 -28.38 -28.59 -18.93
N ASP A 643 -27.18 -28.01 -18.73
CA ASP A 643 -26.10 -28.11 -19.72
C ASP A 643 -25.69 -29.56 -20.01
N SER A 644 -25.06 -29.76 -21.17
CA SER A 644 -24.41 -31.04 -21.49
C SER A 644 -23.24 -31.30 -20.53
N LYS A 645 -22.94 -32.59 -20.34
CA LYS A 645 -21.73 -32.94 -19.61
C LYS A 645 -20.50 -32.43 -20.35
N GLN A 646 -19.62 -31.73 -19.62
CA GLN A 646 -18.33 -31.25 -20.11
C GLN A 646 -17.24 -32.20 -19.63
N LYS A 647 -16.32 -32.57 -20.50
CA LYS A 647 -15.07 -33.23 -20.16
C LYS A 647 -13.96 -32.19 -20.12
N LEU A 648 -13.32 -32.05 -18.96
CA LEU A 648 -12.18 -31.15 -18.73
C LEU A 648 -10.94 -32.00 -18.53
N SER A 649 -9.89 -31.76 -19.31
CA SER A 649 -8.67 -32.52 -19.20
C SER A 649 -7.46 -31.73 -19.66
N TYR A 650 -6.29 -32.13 -19.15
CA TYR A 650 -4.99 -31.72 -19.66
C TYR A 650 -3.99 -32.87 -19.58
N GLU A 651 -2.93 -32.74 -20.37
CA GLU A 651 -1.71 -33.54 -20.28
C GLU A 651 -0.52 -32.59 -20.15
N LEU A 652 0.32 -32.81 -19.13
CA LEU A 652 1.57 -32.06 -18.94
C LEU A 652 2.68 -32.74 -19.76
N LYS A 653 3.50 -31.90 -20.39
CA LYS A 653 4.63 -32.36 -21.20
C LYS A 653 5.84 -32.72 -20.35
#